data_76666fdfc583d5622860793d36ea9d40
#
_entry.id   76666fdfc583d5622860793d36ea9d40
#
_cell.length_a   1.000
_cell.length_b   1.000
_cell.length_c   1.000
_cell.angle_alpha   90.00
_cell.angle_beta   90.00
_cell.angle_gamma   90.00
#
_symmetry.space_group_name_H-M   'P 1'
#
loop_
_entity.id
_entity.type
_entity.pdbx_description
1 polymer ?
#
loop_
_entity_poly.entity_id
_entity_poly.type
_entity_poly.pdbx_seq_one_letter_code
_entity_poly.pdbx_strand_id
1 'polypeptide(L)'
;MKRSNRIKEETTMNDIYTTQISESIESLFANMEQRISAEDMQRVRDAYALAAEAHKEQRRKTGEPYIIHPIAVARIVAEELELGANPVIAAFLHDVVEDTDYTIEDIRERFGDDVAFLVGVVTKQKKDKYEKSKQVDNYRQILASVQYDVRAILIKLADRLHNMRTLDSMRPDKQMKIAGETDYFYAPLANRLGLYHIKSELENLSFRYRCPREYAEIEALVDRDKLLNEIRLRSFIEKLGEILNTDNVRIEICYRTPYSIWRKMQTTGCDFYHTDGRYYTRLVYGCMEFPENLDNEIGKVICTILISNAHFEKTSALGIYAQLTDVFKERPGSVANYIDNPKENGYQSFHVKLLSDQGMWEEVHISSERMVRASRLGCAAERTEENVSQWLEKFKSVLQDVAFHSKDMDYMDGVTASFYNDDIMVFTPKGKGIILPKGATALDFAYEIHSKIGQHAVYARINGKLMSVKTVLHRGDCVEIGTDEDSCPDTDWIDHVLTYKAKRHLRSYLSTVSDIEHQRCPNCHPLPGDEVIGFKADDGKVTLHKRNCPTAIRMASQQGDSILAINFKENEHFLYPVRVQIRGVDRYHLLSDLIECITEKLHLSINKLATETIDRIAVCSIDFAVHSASELDSAIKSISAIKGVDEVHRVDIE
;
A
#
# COMPACT_ATOMS: atom_id res chain seq x y z
N MET A 1 52.96 12.40 25.94
CA MET A 1 51.67 12.25 26.66
C MET A 1 50.46 12.14 25.75
N LYS A 2 50.18 13.05 24.80
CA LYS A 2 48.96 12.95 23.91
C LYS A 2 48.93 11.67 23.08
N ARG A 3 50.07 11.17 22.56
CA ARG A 3 50.14 9.95 21.72
C ARG A 3 49.95 8.66 22.54
N SER A 4 50.41 8.65 23.81
CA SER A 4 50.23 7.51 24.73
C SER A 4 48.79 7.39 25.26
N ASN A 5 48.12 8.52 25.48
CA ASN A 5 46.69 8.49 25.87
C ASN A 5 45.80 8.04 24.73
N ARG A 6 46.07 8.46 23.50
CA ARG A 6 45.31 8.04 22.29
C ARG A 6 45.45 6.54 22.04
N ILE A 7 46.65 5.96 22.21
CA ILE A 7 46.88 4.51 22.07
C ILE A 7 46.12 3.74 23.17
N LYS A 8 46.09 4.23 24.41
CA LYS A 8 45.33 3.61 25.50
C LYS A 8 43.82 3.68 25.26
N GLU A 9 43.28 4.82 24.77
CA GLU A 9 41.88 4.98 24.42
C GLU A 9 41.48 4.05 23.25
N GLU A 10 42.30 3.93 22.19
CA GLU A 10 42.11 3.04 21.06
C GLU A 10 42.15 1.56 21.48
N THR A 11 43.02 1.16 22.39
CA THR A 11 43.10 -0.21 22.94
C THR A 11 41.84 -0.52 23.75
N THR A 12 41.44 0.39 24.64
CA THR A 12 40.24 0.20 25.48
C THR A 12 38.96 0.13 24.63
N MET A 13 38.85 0.93 23.55
CA MET A 13 37.72 0.86 22.64
C MET A 13 37.71 -0.46 21.83
N ASN A 14 38.85 -0.93 21.36
CA ASN A 14 38.90 -2.23 20.66
C ASN A 14 38.52 -3.40 21.58
N ASP A 15 38.89 -3.38 22.85
CA ASP A 15 38.51 -4.40 23.83
C ASP A 15 36.98 -4.40 24.08
N ILE A 16 36.36 -3.21 24.12
CA ILE A 16 34.91 -3.07 24.27
C ILE A 16 34.17 -3.68 23.04
N TYR A 17 34.60 -3.35 21.81
CA TYR A 17 34.00 -3.92 20.62
C TYR A 17 34.19 -5.43 20.54
N THR A 18 35.34 -5.96 20.93
CA THR A 18 35.61 -7.40 20.94
C THR A 18 34.62 -8.13 21.87
N THR A 19 34.40 -7.58 23.06
CA THR A 19 33.44 -8.15 24.03
C THR A 19 32.01 -8.10 23.48
N GLN A 20 31.58 -6.96 22.93
CA GLN A 20 30.26 -6.79 22.36
C GLN A 20 29.99 -7.76 21.17
N ILE A 21 30.99 -7.95 20.32
CA ILE A 21 30.93 -8.90 19.19
C ILE A 21 30.78 -10.33 19.72
N SER A 22 31.62 -10.71 20.71
CA SER A 22 31.56 -12.06 21.30
C SER A 22 30.21 -12.33 21.94
N GLU A 23 29.70 -11.45 22.78
CA GLU A 23 28.39 -11.58 23.42
C GLU A 23 27.25 -11.66 22.40
N SER A 24 27.28 -10.80 21.36
CA SER A 24 26.23 -10.76 20.34
C SER A 24 26.22 -12.02 19.50
N ILE A 25 27.37 -12.57 19.12
CA ILE A 25 27.46 -13.78 18.30
C ILE A 25 27.14 -15.05 19.12
N GLU A 26 27.57 -15.12 20.38
CA GLU A 26 27.26 -16.23 21.28
C GLU A 26 25.76 -16.31 21.54
N SER A 27 25.11 -15.17 21.78
CA SER A 27 23.65 -15.10 21.94
C SER A 27 22.92 -15.58 20.69
N LEU A 28 23.35 -15.14 19.49
CA LEU A 28 22.78 -15.60 18.23
C LEU A 28 22.94 -17.12 18.05
N PHE A 29 24.14 -17.63 18.30
CA PHE A 29 24.40 -19.08 18.16
C PHE A 29 23.57 -19.91 19.14
N ALA A 30 23.47 -19.50 20.41
CA ALA A 30 22.63 -20.18 21.39
C ALA A 30 21.15 -20.22 21.00
N ASN A 31 20.63 -19.13 20.40
CA ASN A 31 19.26 -19.11 19.87
C ASN A 31 19.08 -20.08 18.70
N MET A 32 20.04 -20.12 17.77
CA MET A 32 19.96 -20.97 16.59
C MET A 32 20.16 -22.46 16.89
N GLU A 33 21.03 -22.82 17.82
CA GLU A 33 21.29 -24.22 18.23
C GLU A 33 20.01 -24.97 18.67
N GLN A 34 19.02 -24.25 19.17
CA GLN A 34 17.73 -24.82 19.57
C GLN A 34 16.79 -25.10 18.39
N ARG A 35 17.13 -24.59 17.17
CA ARG A 35 16.21 -24.52 16.03
C ARG A 35 16.71 -25.20 14.76
N ILE A 36 18.01 -25.41 14.64
CA ILE A 36 18.62 -25.99 13.43
C ILE A 36 19.51 -27.19 13.78
N SER A 37 19.88 -27.99 12.78
CA SER A 37 20.75 -29.14 12.95
C SER A 37 22.18 -28.72 13.33
N ALA A 38 22.94 -29.63 13.98
CA ALA A 38 24.35 -29.41 14.31
C ALA A 38 25.21 -29.17 13.06
N GLU A 39 24.87 -29.82 11.94
CA GLU A 39 25.57 -29.61 10.64
C GLU A 39 25.33 -28.21 10.11
N ASP A 40 24.07 -27.75 10.09
CA ASP A 40 23.74 -26.38 9.68
C ASP A 40 24.33 -25.34 10.62
N MET A 41 24.39 -25.63 11.92
CA MET A 41 25.01 -24.74 12.90
C MET A 41 26.50 -24.56 12.61
N GLN A 42 27.22 -25.66 12.20
CA GLN A 42 28.61 -25.54 11.81
C GLN A 42 28.79 -24.66 10.57
N ARG A 43 27.93 -24.81 9.55
CA ARG A 43 27.92 -23.97 8.35
C ARG A 43 27.70 -22.49 8.69
N VAL A 44 26.82 -22.18 9.66
CA VAL A 44 26.57 -20.80 10.15
C VAL A 44 27.85 -20.25 10.82
N ARG A 45 28.55 -21.06 11.63
CA ARG A 45 29.82 -20.65 12.28
C ARG A 45 30.91 -20.39 11.23
N ASP A 46 31.00 -21.24 10.20
CA ASP A 46 31.97 -21.09 9.11
C ASP A 46 31.69 -19.80 8.30
N ALA A 47 30.42 -19.45 8.08
CA ALA A 47 30.03 -18.23 7.39
C ALA A 47 30.38 -16.97 8.21
N TYR A 48 30.15 -17.01 9.52
CA TYR A 48 30.60 -15.93 10.42
C TYR A 48 32.12 -15.78 10.40
N ALA A 49 32.89 -16.89 10.48
CA ALA A 49 34.35 -16.86 10.45
C ALA A 49 34.88 -16.27 9.14
N LEU A 50 34.27 -16.63 7.99
CA LEU A 50 34.62 -16.07 6.69
C LEU A 50 34.32 -14.56 6.64
N ALA A 51 33.15 -14.12 7.08
CA ALA A 51 32.78 -12.71 7.10
C ALA A 51 33.68 -11.89 8.03
N ALA A 52 34.03 -12.43 9.21
CA ALA A 52 34.92 -11.79 10.18
C ALA A 52 36.33 -11.59 9.61
N GLU A 53 36.87 -12.58 8.92
CA GLU A 53 38.19 -12.46 8.27
C GLU A 53 38.14 -11.52 7.07
N ALA A 54 37.10 -11.62 6.23
CA ALA A 54 36.93 -10.77 5.04
C ALA A 54 36.83 -9.27 5.38
N HIS A 55 36.19 -8.93 6.49
CA HIS A 55 36.00 -7.54 6.93
C HIS A 55 36.96 -7.08 8.04
N LYS A 56 38.00 -7.86 8.35
CA LYS A 56 38.92 -7.64 9.48
C LYS A 56 39.51 -6.23 9.54
N GLU A 57 39.95 -5.72 8.41
CA GLU A 57 40.58 -4.40 8.29
C GLU A 57 39.55 -3.27 8.06
N GLN A 58 38.30 -3.61 7.86
CA GLN A 58 37.27 -2.65 7.52
C GLN A 58 36.62 -2.06 8.79
N ARG A 59 36.34 -0.76 8.74
CA ARG A 59 35.68 -0.01 9.81
C ARG A 59 34.48 0.76 9.26
N ARG A 60 33.43 0.84 10.08
CA ARG A 60 32.31 1.73 9.79
C ARG A 60 32.72 3.20 9.99
N LYS A 61 31.88 4.13 9.51
CA LYS A 61 32.13 5.59 9.69
C LYS A 61 32.20 6.02 11.13
N THR A 62 31.57 5.32 12.03
CA THR A 62 31.63 5.48 13.49
C THR A 62 32.95 5.01 14.10
N GLY A 63 33.82 4.30 13.34
CA GLY A 63 35.08 3.72 13.78
C GLY A 63 34.94 2.29 14.31
N GLU A 64 33.75 1.74 14.47
CA GLU A 64 33.53 0.37 14.92
C GLU A 64 33.90 -0.67 13.84
N PRO A 65 34.26 -1.91 14.20
CA PRO A 65 34.53 -2.99 13.25
C PRO A 65 33.33 -3.23 12.33
N TYR A 66 33.60 -3.42 11.04
CA TYR A 66 32.54 -3.58 10.04
C TYR A 66 31.67 -4.81 10.29
N ILE A 67 32.25 -5.89 10.85
CA ILE A 67 31.58 -7.16 11.14
C ILE A 67 30.31 -7.02 12.03
N ILE A 68 30.21 -5.93 12.81
CA ILE A 68 29.02 -5.64 13.64
C ILE A 68 27.77 -5.55 12.77
N HIS A 69 27.89 -5.02 11.53
CA HIS A 69 26.75 -4.94 10.62
C HIS A 69 26.25 -6.31 10.14
N PRO A 70 27.06 -7.19 9.55
CA PRO A 70 26.65 -8.54 9.19
C PRO A 70 26.07 -9.34 10.38
N ILE A 71 26.63 -9.22 11.56
CA ILE A 71 26.10 -9.86 12.79
C ILE A 71 24.69 -9.34 13.07
N ALA A 72 24.49 -8.03 13.05
CA ALA A 72 23.18 -7.43 13.34
C ALA A 72 22.12 -7.82 12.28
N VAL A 73 22.49 -7.86 11.00
CA VAL A 73 21.61 -8.34 9.94
C VAL A 73 21.27 -9.82 10.12
N ALA A 74 22.26 -10.66 10.44
CA ALA A 74 22.05 -12.09 10.72
C ALA A 74 21.12 -12.31 11.93
N ARG A 75 21.23 -11.47 12.97
CA ARG A 75 20.32 -11.49 14.13
C ARG A 75 18.90 -11.13 13.75
N ILE A 76 18.67 -10.10 12.95
CA ILE A 76 17.33 -9.75 12.47
C ILE A 76 16.74 -10.92 11.69
N VAL A 77 17.53 -11.55 10.81
CA VAL A 77 17.10 -12.71 10.00
C VAL A 77 16.77 -13.91 10.87
N ALA A 78 17.58 -14.21 11.89
CA ALA A 78 17.41 -15.37 12.77
C ALA A 78 16.36 -15.16 13.87
N GLU A 79 16.38 -13.98 14.55
CA GLU A 79 15.61 -13.75 15.78
C GLU A 79 14.28 -13.01 15.49
N GLU A 80 14.28 -12.02 14.58
CA GLU A 80 13.07 -11.24 14.29
C GLU A 80 12.23 -11.86 13.15
N LEU A 81 12.90 -12.48 12.14
CA LEU A 81 12.25 -13.17 11.02
C LEU A 81 12.18 -14.68 11.16
N GLU A 82 12.82 -15.26 12.17
CA GLU A 82 12.84 -16.71 12.49
C GLU A 82 13.25 -17.58 11.30
N LEU A 83 14.13 -17.10 10.40
CA LEU A 83 14.59 -17.88 9.24
C LEU A 83 15.64 -18.93 9.62
N GLY A 84 15.80 -19.95 8.75
CA GLY A 84 16.74 -21.05 8.93
C GLY A 84 18.19 -20.71 8.55
N ALA A 85 19.05 -21.72 8.46
CA ALA A 85 20.49 -21.60 8.29
C ALA A 85 20.90 -20.83 7.03
N ASN A 86 20.40 -21.19 5.84
CA ASN A 86 20.86 -20.60 4.57
C ASN A 86 20.62 -19.09 4.48
N PRO A 87 19.44 -18.52 4.88
CA PRO A 87 19.27 -17.08 4.95
C PRO A 87 20.21 -16.39 5.94
N VAL A 88 20.49 -17.01 7.09
CA VAL A 88 21.40 -16.46 8.10
C VAL A 88 22.85 -16.46 7.57
N ILE A 89 23.28 -17.54 6.91
CA ILE A 89 24.58 -17.62 6.21
C ILE A 89 24.67 -16.52 5.15
N ALA A 90 23.62 -16.35 4.33
CA ALA A 90 23.58 -15.30 3.32
C ALA A 90 23.60 -13.89 3.93
N ALA A 91 23.00 -13.69 5.10
CA ALA A 91 23.05 -12.43 5.86
C ALA A 91 24.47 -12.10 6.35
N PHE A 92 25.26 -13.09 6.80
CA PHE A 92 26.67 -12.86 7.13
C PHE A 92 27.50 -12.51 5.90
N LEU A 93 27.19 -13.07 4.73
CA LEU A 93 28.02 -13.00 3.53
C LEU A 93 27.58 -11.93 2.52
N HIS A 94 26.47 -11.20 2.79
CA HIS A 94 25.85 -10.31 1.79
C HIS A 94 26.75 -9.18 1.29
N ASP A 95 27.64 -8.65 2.14
CA ASP A 95 28.59 -7.60 1.78
C ASP A 95 29.98 -8.16 1.43
N VAL A 96 30.28 -9.45 1.71
CA VAL A 96 31.59 -10.06 1.43
C VAL A 96 31.92 -9.98 -0.05
N VAL A 97 30.98 -10.30 -0.93
CA VAL A 97 31.17 -10.24 -2.39
C VAL A 97 31.18 -8.80 -2.93
N GLU A 98 30.47 -7.86 -2.25
CA GLU A 98 30.44 -6.45 -2.68
C GLU A 98 31.72 -5.70 -2.33
N ASP A 99 32.26 -5.95 -1.13
CA ASP A 99 33.31 -5.13 -0.50
C ASP A 99 34.69 -5.83 -0.39
N THR A 100 34.82 -7.07 -0.87
CA THR A 100 36.08 -7.82 -0.83
C THR A 100 36.38 -8.52 -2.16
N ASP A 101 37.45 -9.33 -2.22
CA ASP A 101 37.86 -10.07 -3.42
C ASP A 101 37.15 -11.42 -3.61
N TYR A 102 36.29 -11.83 -2.68
CA TYR A 102 35.51 -13.06 -2.80
C TYR A 102 34.47 -12.95 -3.90
N THR A 103 34.30 -14.03 -4.66
CA THR A 103 33.31 -14.14 -5.75
C THR A 103 32.08 -14.96 -5.34
N ILE A 104 31.03 -14.89 -6.12
CA ILE A 104 29.83 -15.75 -5.92
C ILE A 104 30.19 -17.23 -6.09
N GLU A 105 31.16 -17.55 -6.96
CA GLU A 105 31.67 -18.90 -7.16
C GLU A 105 32.33 -19.44 -5.89
N ASP A 106 33.13 -18.62 -5.19
CA ASP A 106 33.74 -19.01 -3.90
C ASP A 106 32.67 -19.32 -2.83
N ILE A 107 31.60 -18.54 -2.83
CA ILE A 107 30.46 -18.78 -1.93
C ILE A 107 29.74 -20.07 -2.30
N ARG A 108 29.56 -20.33 -3.60
CA ARG A 108 28.91 -21.56 -4.11
C ARG A 108 29.69 -22.82 -3.70
N GLU A 109 31.01 -22.80 -3.87
CA GLU A 109 31.86 -23.94 -3.53
C GLU A 109 31.83 -24.25 -2.03
N ARG A 110 31.75 -23.24 -1.17
CA ARG A 110 31.80 -23.41 0.29
C ARG A 110 30.45 -23.67 0.95
N PHE A 111 29.39 -23.01 0.47
CA PHE A 111 28.07 -22.97 1.12
C PHE A 111 26.92 -23.52 0.26
N GLY A 112 27.20 -23.84 -1.00
CA GLY A 112 26.23 -24.42 -1.94
C GLY A 112 25.43 -23.39 -2.74
N ASP A 113 24.67 -23.92 -3.73
CA ASP A 113 23.94 -23.10 -4.71
C ASP A 113 22.87 -22.20 -4.10
N ASP A 114 22.17 -22.67 -3.07
CA ASP A 114 21.09 -21.93 -2.43
C ASP A 114 21.63 -20.65 -1.75
N VAL A 115 22.72 -20.76 -0.99
CA VAL A 115 23.37 -19.59 -0.37
C VAL A 115 23.96 -18.66 -1.42
N ALA A 116 24.65 -19.21 -2.43
CA ALA A 116 25.24 -18.40 -3.51
C ALA A 116 24.17 -17.62 -4.28
N PHE A 117 23.00 -18.22 -4.52
CA PHE A 117 21.85 -17.53 -5.11
C PHE A 117 21.37 -16.37 -4.23
N LEU A 118 21.13 -16.61 -2.94
CA LEU A 118 20.68 -15.58 -2.01
C LEU A 118 21.68 -14.42 -1.94
N VAL A 119 22.97 -14.69 -1.78
CA VAL A 119 24.02 -13.68 -1.75
C VAL A 119 24.08 -12.91 -3.07
N GLY A 120 24.01 -13.61 -4.20
CA GLY A 120 24.07 -12.99 -5.54
C GLY A 120 22.91 -12.01 -5.79
N VAL A 121 21.74 -12.30 -5.25
CA VAL A 121 20.57 -11.42 -5.36
C VAL A 121 20.68 -10.17 -4.46
N VAL A 122 21.18 -10.34 -3.24
CA VAL A 122 21.30 -9.21 -2.30
C VAL A 122 22.52 -8.33 -2.56
N THR A 123 23.53 -8.85 -3.27
CA THR A 123 24.72 -8.11 -3.67
C THR A 123 24.40 -7.15 -4.81
N LYS A 124 24.79 -5.89 -4.70
CA LYS A 124 24.64 -4.91 -5.78
C LYS A 124 25.62 -5.22 -6.90
N GLN A 125 25.12 -5.52 -8.08
CA GLN A 125 25.99 -5.74 -9.25
C GLN A 125 26.76 -4.46 -9.58
N LYS A 126 28.10 -4.57 -9.70
CA LYS A 126 28.97 -3.52 -10.26
C LYS A 126 28.71 -3.51 -11.77
N LYS A 127 27.80 -2.66 -12.24
CA LYS A 127 27.58 -2.42 -13.67
C LYS A 127 28.37 -1.20 -14.11
N ASP A 128 29.15 -1.29 -15.16
CA ASP A 128 29.86 -0.15 -15.77
C ASP A 128 28.91 0.85 -16.42
N LYS A 129 27.70 0.45 -16.74
CA LYS A 129 26.61 1.31 -17.25
C LYS A 129 25.27 0.92 -16.66
N TYR A 130 24.63 1.87 -16.00
CA TYR A 130 23.22 1.79 -15.58
C TYR A 130 22.36 2.22 -16.77
N GLU A 131 21.26 1.48 -17.05
CA GLU A 131 20.41 1.80 -18.19
C GLU A 131 19.71 3.15 -18.02
N LYS A 132 19.31 3.53 -16.78
CA LYS A 132 18.68 4.84 -16.52
C LYS A 132 19.00 5.44 -15.14
N SER A 133 18.80 4.73 -14.04
CA SER A 133 19.26 5.15 -12.71
C SER A 133 19.63 3.95 -11.86
N LYS A 134 20.69 4.09 -11.05
CA LYS A 134 21.17 3.06 -10.13
C LYS A 134 20.08 2.54 -9.19
N GLN A 135 19.15 3.40 -8.80
CA GLN A 135 18.07 3.10 -7.88
C GLN A 135 16.98 2.24 -8.53
N VAL A 136 16.52 2.61 -9.72
CA VAL A 136 15.48 1.86 -10.45
C VAL A 136 15.98 0.46 -10.80
N ASP A 137 17.23 0.31 -11.24
CA ASP A 137 17.82 -0.98 -11.55
C ASP A 137 17.93 -1.87 -10.30
N ASN A 138 18.30 -1.31 -9.14
CA ASN A 138 18.31 -2.05 -7.87
C ASN A 138 16.90 -2.51 -7.46
N TYR A 139 15.89 -1.66 -7.60
CA TYR A 139 14.50 -2.02 -7.26
C TYR A 139 13.98 -3.11 -8.20
N ARG A 140 14.27 -3.02 -9.50
CA ARG A 140 13.94 -4.07 -10.48
C ARG A 140 14.60 -5.40 -10.13
N GLN A 141 15.88 -5.39 -9.75
CA GLN A 141 16.58 -6.59 -9.34
C GLN A 141 15.96 -7.22 -8.10
N ILE A 142 15.64 -6.42 -7.08
CA ILE A 142 14.97 -6.88 -5.86
C ILE A 142 13.60 -7.48 -6.22
N LEU A 143 12.79 -6.80 -7.01
CA LEU A 143 11.46 -7.27 -7.39
C LEU A 143 11.51 -8.51 -8.30
N ALA A 144 12.46 -8.58 -9.22
CA ALA A 144 12.67 -9.77 -10.04
C ALA A 144 13.05 -10.99 -9.20
N SER A 145 13.80 -10.80 -8.11
CA SER A 145 14.21 -11.89 -7.22
C SER A 145 13.05 -12.53 -6.46
N VAL A 146 11.98 -11.80 -6.20
CA VAL A 146 10.75 -12.36 -5.57
C VAL A 146 10.16 -13.50 -6.38
N GLN A 147 10.31 -13.44 -7.71
CA GLN A 147 9.80 -14.48 -8.60
C GLN A 147 10.46 -15.83 -8.32
N TYR A 148 11.69 -15.80 -7.81
CA TYR A 148 12.48 -17.00 -7.53
C TYR A 148 12.46 -17.37 -6.05
N ASP A 149 12.74 -16.40 -5.16
CA ASP A 149 12.82 -16.69 -3.72
C ASP A 149 12.55 -15.42 -2.87
N VAL A 150 11.55 -15.51 -2.01
CA VAL A 150 11.19 -14.42 -1.08
C VAL A 150 12.25 -14.18 0.00
N ARG A 151 13.07 -15.20 0.34
CA ARG A 151 14.10 -15.07 1.39
C ARG A 151 15.13 -13.98 1.08
N ALA A 152 15.46 -13.77 -0.20
CA ALA A 152 16.36 -12.71 -0.63
C ALA A 152 15.85 -11.31 -0.26
N ILE A 153 14.54 -11.07 -0.42
CA ILE A 153 13.91 -9.79 0.01
C ILE A 153 13.94 -9.64 1.53
N LEU A 154 13.68 -10.72 2.26
CA LEU A 154 13.69 -10.70 3.73
C LEU A 154 15.07 -10.31 4.26
N ILE A 155 16.14 -10.84 3.67
CA ILE A 155 17.53 -10.43 3.99
C ILE A 155 17.75 -8.95 3.66
N LYS A 156 17.24 -8.48 2.51
CA LYS A 156 17.39 -7.08 2.10
C LYS A 156 16.60 -6.11 2.98
N LEU A 157 15.44 -6.54 3.48
CA LEU A 157 14.68 -5.78 4.49
C LEU A 157 15.40 -5.74 5.83
N ALA A 158 16.04 -6.85 6.24
CA ALA A 158 16.86 -6.90 7.46
C ALA A 158 18.10 -5.97 7.36
N ASP A 159 18.81 -5.98 6.22
CA ASP A 159 19.89 -5.03 5.92
C ASP A 159 19.39 -3.57 6.00
N ARG A 160 18.28 -3.26 5.33
CA ARG A 160 17.70 -1.91 5.37
C ARG A 160 17.29 -1.49 6.77
N LEU A 161 16.67 -2.39 7.55
CA LEU A 161 16.25 -2.11 8.92
C LEU A 161 17.46 -1.78 9.81
N HIS A 162 18.53 -2.58 9.75
CA HIS A 162 19.75 -2.28 10.49
C HIS A 162 20.38 -0.95 10.05
N ASN A 163 20.43 -0.69 8.75
CA ASN A 163 20.93 0.60 8.24
C ASN A 163 20.11 1.79 8.75
N MET A 164 18.79 1.65 8.87
CA MET A 164 17.93 2.68 9.45
C MET A 164 18.12 2.86 10.94
N ARG A 165 18.34 1.77 11.70
CA ARG A 165 18.64 1.80 13.15
C ARG A 165 19.96 2.51 13.46
N THR A 166 20.92 2.51 12.52
CA THR A 166 22.26 3.10 12.67
C THR A 166 22.49 4.36 11.83
N LEU A 167 21.42 4.99 11.34
CA LEU A 167 21.50 6.09 10.38
C LEU A 167 21.96 7.41 10.99
N ASP A 168 21.92 7.56 12.32
CA ASP A 168 22.35 8.77 13.06
C ASP A 168 23.79 9.20 12.73
N SER A 169 24.68 8.25 12.43
CA SER A 169 26.07 8.50 12.08
C SER A 169 26.32 9.09 10.70
N MET A 170 25.27 9.16 9.88
CA MET A 170 25.37 9.65 8.51
C MET A 170 25.12 11.16 8.42
N ARG A 171 25.64 11.79 7.36
CA ARG A 171 25.35 13.21 7.06
C ARG A 171 23.87 13.40 6.76
N PRO A 172 23.28 14.58 7.09
CA PRO A 172 21.85 14.85 6.92
C PRO A 172 21.33 14.63 5.49
N ASP A 173 22.13 14.96 4.46
CA ASP A 173 21.77 14.71 3.05
C ASP A 173 21.60 13.22 2.73
N LYS A 174 22.47 12.37 3.31
CA LYS A 174 22.36 10.91 3.17
C LYS A 174 21.25 10.34 4.02
N GLN A 175 21.04 10.86 5.24
CA GLN A 175 19.90 10.48 6.09
C GLN A 175 18.58 10.70 5.35
N MET A 176 18.37 11.89 4.79
CA MET A 176 17.17 12.23 4.02
C MET A 176 16.97 11.30 2.83
N LYS A 177 18.04 11.00 2.06
CA LYS A 177 17.97 10.11 0.90
C LYS A 177 17.58 8.70 1.31
N ILE A 178 18.29 8.11 2.29
CA ILE A 178 18.06 6.72 2.73
C ILE A 178 16.68 6.58 3.38
N ALA A 179 16.27 7.56 4.20
CA ALA A 179 14.94 7.58 4.79
C ALA A 179 13.83 7.73 3.73
N GLY A 180 14.02 8.58 2.71
CA GLY A 180 13.10 8.72 1.58
C GLY A 180 12.94 7.42 0.79
N GLU A 181 14.04 6.74 0.45
CA GLU A 181 14.02 5.42 -0.20
C GLU A 181 13.30 4.37 0.65
N THR A 182 13.50 4.43 1.97
CA THR A 182 12.89 3.48 2.90
C THR A 182 11.37 3.67 2.98
N ASP A 183 10.92 4.91 3.09
CA ASP A 183 9.50 5.26 3.14
C ASP A 183 8.79 4.95 1.82
N TYR A 184 9.46 5.24 0.70
CA TYR A 184 8.89 5.08 -0.64
C TYR A 184 8.82 3.61 -1.10
N PHE A 185 9.81 2.78 -0.75
CA PHE A 185 9.91 1.42 -1.30
C PHE A 185 9.90 0.31 -0.24
N TYR A 186 10.79 0.39 0.78
CA TYR A 186 11.01 -0.73 1.69
C TYR A 186 9.89 -0.91 2.73
N ALA A 187 9.36 0.18 3.27
CA ALA A 187 8.27 0.09 4.24
C ALA A 187 6.96 -0.41 3.59
N PRO A 188 6.55 0.08 2.41
CA PRO A 188 5.44 -0.50 1.65
C PRO A 188 5.66 -1.96 1.26
N LEU A 189 6.88 -2.34 0.87
CA LEU A 189 7.23 -3.73 0.56
C LEU A 189 7.07 -4.63 1.80
N ALA A 190 7.58 -4.19 2.96
CA ALA A 190 7.40 -4.91 4.23
C ALA A 190 5.92 -5.05 4.61
N ASN A 191 5.10 -4.00 4.38
CA ASN A 191 3.65 -4.07 4.58
C ASN A 191 3.02 -5.15 3.69
N ARG A 192 3.41 -5.20 2.43
CA ARG A 192 2.91 -6.16 1.45
C ARG A 192 3.29 -7.61 1.79
N LEU A 193 4.46 -7.80 2.38
CA LEU A 193 4.95 -9.09 2.87
C LEU A 193 4.34 -9.49 4.24
N GLY A 194 3.44 -8.69 4.80
CA GLY A 194 2.81 -8.95 6.09
C GLY A 194 3.73 -8.73 7.31
N LEU A 195 4.91 -8.18 7.12
CA LEU A 195 5.92 -7.89 8.15
C LEU A 195 5.56 -6.61 8.89
N TYR A 196 4.44 -6.63 9.63
CA TYR A 196 3.88 -5.42 10.22
C TYR A 196 4.83 -4.72 11.19
N HIS A 197 5.61 -5.49 11.97
CA HIS A 197 6.59 -4.95 12.91
C HIS A 197 7.70 -4.19 12.18
N ILE A 198 8.34 -4.83 11.19
CA ILE A 198 9.42 -4.23 10.38
C ILE A 198 8.89 -3.00 9.61
N LYS A 199 7.70 -3.11 9.00
CA LYS A 199 7.04 -1.99 8.33
C LYS A 199 6.87 -0.79 9.26
N SER A 200 6.30 -1.00 10.44
CA SER A 200 6.02 0.05 11.41
C SER A 200 7.29 0.73 11.91
N GLU A 201 8.36 -0.04 12.13
CA GLU A 201 9.66 0.50 12.53
C GLU A 201 10.33 1.28 11.40
N LEU A 202 10.33 0.76 10.16
CA LEU A 202 10.88 1.46 8.99
C LEU A 202 10.17 2.79 8.74
N GLU A 203 8.85 2.83 8.81
CA GLU A 203 8.06 4.07 8.69
C GLU A 203 8.42 5.08 9.79
N ASN A 204 8.50 4.61 11.03
CA ASN A 204 8.80 5.47 12.16
C ASN A 204 10.21 6.04 12.12
N LEU A 205 11.21 5.21 11.77
CA LEU A 205 12.59 5.67 11.58
C LEU A 205 12.70 6.62 10.38
N SER A 206 11.99 6.35 9.28
CA SER A 206 11.95 7.25 8.13
C SER A 206 11.36 8.61 8.51
N PHE A 207 10.29 8.63 9.29
CA PHE A 207 9.69 9.86 9.79
C PHE A 207 10.64 10.65 10.69
N ARG A 208 11.35 9.97 11.59
CA ARG A 208 12.37 10.59 12.48
C ARG A 208 13.42 11.38 11.70
N TYR A 209 13.90 10.84 10.57
CA TYR A 209 14.96 11.50 9.79
C TYR A 209 14.43 12.49 8.74
N ARG A 210 13.21 12.30 8.25
CA ARG A 210 12.59 13.19 7.26
C ARG A 210 11.92 14.40 7.88
N CYS A 211 11.29 14.23 9.02
CA CYS A 211 10.51 15.23 9.74
C CYS A 211 10.92 15.26 11.22
N PRO A 212 12.18 15.61 11.55
CA PRO A 212 12.72 15.45 12.89
C PRO A 212 12.03 16.33 13.96
N ARG A 213 11.49 17.48 13.58
CA ARG A 213 10.76 18.36 14.52
C ARG A 213 9.42 17.77 14.90
N GLU A 214 8.62 17.40 13.91
CA GLU A 214 7.31 16.78 14.10
C GLU A 214 7.45 15.45 14.84
N TYR A 215 8.48 14.67 14.52
CA TYR A 215 8.77 13.42 15.22
C TYR A 215 9.02 13.68 16.72
N ALA A 216 9.91 14.61 17.06
CA ALA A 216 10.26 14.92 18.45
C ALA A 216 9.07 15.48 19.25
N GLU A 217 8.22 16.31 18.61
CA GLU A 217 6.99 16.84 19.22
C GLU A 217 6.01 15.70 19.54
N ILE A 218 5.75 14.81 18.58
CA ILE A 218 4.82 13.69 18.78
C ILE A 218 5.38 12.67 19.78
N GLU A 219 6.68 12.37 19.72
CA GLU A 219 7.35 11.46 20.67
C GLU A 219 7.20 11.97 22.11
N ALA A 220 7.46 13.25 22.35
CA ALA A 220 7.28 13.87 23.67
C ALA A 220 5.80 13.84 24.15
N LEU A 221 4.85 14.01 23.23
CA LEU A 221 3.42 13.89 23.54
C LEU A 221 3.04 12.45 23.86
N VAL A 222 3.57 11.46 23.14
CA VAL A 222 3.33 10.03 23.41
C VAL A 222 3.88 9.65 24.78
N ASP A 223 5.07 10.07 25.13
CA ASP A 223 5.66 9.76 26.44
C ASP A 223 4.90 10.40 27.59
N ARG A 224 4.42 11.62 27.37
CA ARG A 224 3.53 12.29 28.35
C ARG A 224 2.17 11.56 28.46
N ASP A 225 1.57 11.14 27.35
CA ASP A 225 0.31 10.40 27.32
C ASP A 225 0.42 9.05 28.03
N LYS A 226 1.55 8.34 27.90
CA LYS A 226 1.83 7.11 28.65
C LYS A 226 1.78 7.36 30.16
N LEU A 227 2.47 8.38 30.63
CA LEU A 227 2.49 8.72 32.07
C LEU A 227 1.11 9.11 32.60
N LEU A 228 0.37 9.94 31.84
CA LEU A 228 -0.97 10.40 32.22
C LEU A 228 -1.99 9.26 32.26
N ASN A 229 -1.86 8.28 31.38
CA ASN A 229 -2.80 7.17 31.26
C ASN A 229 -2.38 5.92 32.05
N GLU A 230 -1.21 5.91 32.67
CA GLU A 230 -0.68 4.71 33.36
C GLU A 230 -1.66 4.17 34.42
N ILE A 231 -2.16 5.03 35.31
CA ILE A 231 -3.07 4.62 36.39
C ILE A 231 -4.41 4.11 35.80
N ARG A 232 -4.93 4.80 34.78
CA ARG A 232 -6.20 4.44 34.14
C ARG A 232 -6.09 3.09 33.41
N LEU A 233 -5.05 2.89 32.65
CA LEU A 233 -4.82 1.65 31.93
C LEU A 233 -4.58 0.49 32.86
N ARG A 234 -3.89 0.71 33.98
CA ARG A 234 -3.71 -0.31 35.02
C ARG A 234 -5.04 -0.78 35.59
N SER A 235 -5.93 0.14 35.96
CA SER A 235 -7.26 -0.19 36.45
C SER A 235 -8.12 -0.95 35.42
N PHE A 236 -8.03 -0.57 34.15
CA PHE A 236 -8.71 -1.30 33.07
C PHE A 236 -8.18 -2.71 32.91
N ILE A 237 -6.84 -2.89 32.95
CA ILE A 237 -6.19 -4.20 32.86
C ILE A 237 -6.52 -5.10 34.05
N GLU A 238 -6.50 -4.55 35.26
CA GLU A 238 -6.88 -5.30 36.46
C GLU A 238 -8.29 -5.86 36.32
N LYS A 239 -9.24 -5.02 35.87
CA LYS A 239 -10.61 -5.45 35.62
C LYS A 239 -10.74 -6.48 34.50
N LEU A 240 -9.94 -6.35 33.42
CA LEU A 240 -9.87 -7.38 32.39
C LEU A 240 -9.34 -8.72 32.96
N GLY A 241 -8.34 -8.65 33.83
CA GLY A 241 -7.78 -9.82 34.51
C GLY A 241 -8.74 -10.53 35.48
N GLU A 242 -9.68 -9.76 36.11
CA GLU A 242 -10.73 -10.32 36.94
C GLU A 242 -11.79 -11.07 36.12
N ILE A 243 -12.07 -10.63 34.90
CA ILE A 243 -13.08 -11.22 33.99
C ILE A 243 -12.53 -12.44 33.26
N LEU A 244 -11.27 -12.33 32.80
CA LEU A 244 -10.64 -13.34 31.98
C LEU A 244 -9.81 -14.28 32.85
N ASN A 245 -9.79 -15.57 32.49
CA ASN A 245 -8.83 -16.52 33.09
C ASN A 245 -7.42 -16.16 32.58
N THR A 246 -6.61 -15.51 33.43
CA THR A 246 -5.27 -15.03 33.11
C THR A 246 -4.27 -16.15 32.84
N ASP A 247 -4.56 -17.40 33.22
CA ASP A 247 -3.71 -18.57 32.92
C ASP A 247 -3.67 -18.85 31.39
N ASN A 248 -4.73 -18.46 30.67
CA ASN A 248 -4.89 -18.72 29.24
C ASN A 248 -4.90 -17.45 28.35
N VAL A 249 -4.89 -16.27 28.96
CA VAL A 249 -4.96 -14.99 28.22
C VAL A 249 -3.92 -14.01 28.75
N ARG A 250 -2.97 -13.63 27.90
CA ARG A 250 -1.99 -12.57 28.19
C ARG A 250 -2.53 -11.22 27.79
N ILE A 251 -2.41 -10.22 28.65
CA ILE A 251 -2.87 -8.86 28.43
C ILE A 251 -1.66 -7.95 28.18
N GLU A 252 -1.64 -7.26 27.04
CA GLU A 252 -0.54 -6.38 26.62
C GLU A 252 -1.07 -5.01 26.28
N ILE A 253 -0.38 -3.93 26.69
CA ILE A 253 -0.63 -2.56 26.18
C ILE A 253 0.32 -2.29 25.03
N CYS A 254 -0.24 -1.95 23.88
CA CYS A 254 0.50 -1.66 22.68
C CYS A 254 0.34 -0.18 22.31
N TYR A 255 1.39 0.62 22.42
CA TYR A 255 1.40 2.00 21.93
C TYR A 255 1.73 2.04 20.45
N ARG A 256 1.04 2.92 19.72
CA ARG A 256 1.34 3.16 18.32
C ARG A 256 2.59 4.05 18.19
N THR A 257 3.32 3.88 17.09
CA THR A 257 4.51 4.70 16.81
C THR A 257 4.13 6.16 16.58
N PRO A 258 5.03 7.12 16.86
CA PRO A 258 4.86 8.53 16.54
C PRO A 258 4.40 8.78 15.10
N TYR A 259 4.99 8.08 14.11
CA TYR A 259 4.55 8.17 12.71
C TYR A 259 3.09 7.76 12.51
N SER A 260 2.67 6.65 13.11
CA SER A 260 1.30 6.15 12.96
C SER A 260 0.26 7.13 13.53
N ILE A 261 0.60 7.78 14.66
CA ILE A 261 -0.24 8.80 15.28
C ILE A 261 -0.26 10.06 14.43
N TRP A 262 0.89 10.56 14.02
CA TRP A 262 1.01 11.74 13.15
C TRP A 262 0.21 11.57 11.86
N ARG A 263 0.36 10.44 11.17
CA ARG A 263 -0.39 10.14 9.96
C ARG A 263 -1.90 10.18 10.19
N LYS A 264 -2.35 9.65 11.33
CA LYS A 264 -3.77 9.67 11.69
C LYS A 264 -4.28 11.10 11.99
N MET A 265 -3.47 11.91 12.68
CA MET A 265 -3.76 13.34 12.88
C MET A 265 -3.93 14.07 11.53
N GLN A 266 -3.03 13.83 10.57
CA GLN A 266 -3.11 14.42 9.23
C GLN A 266 -4.37 13.99 8.46
N THR A 267 -4.75 12.71 8.56
CA THR A 267 -5.92 12.18 7.82
C THR A 267 -7.25 12.55 8.45
N THR A 268 -7.31 12.77 9.76
CA THR A 268 -8.55 13.12 10.48
C THR A 268 -8.69 14.61 10.72
N GLY A 269 -7.62 15.39 10.59
CA GLY A 269 -7.58 16.80 10.95
C GLY A 269 -7.67 17.07 12.47
N CYS A 270 -7.50 16.03 13.29
CA CYS A 270 -7.57 16.12 14.75
C CYS A 270 -6.19 16.42 15.35
N ASP A 271 -6.15 17.11 16.49
CA ASP A 271 -4.94 17.21 17.28
C ASP A 271 -4.59 15.88 17.98
N PHE A 272 -3.44 15.85 18.67
CA PHE A 272 -2.94 14.63 19.32
C PHE A 272 -3.97 14.04 20.32
N TYR A 273 -4.55 14.86 21.19
CA TYR A 273 -5.43 14.38 22.27
C TYR A 273 -6.82 13.96 21.77
N HIS A 274 -7.28 14.52 20.64
CA HIS A 274 -8.53 14.13 19.98
C HIS A 274 -8.36 13.00 18.95
N THR A 275 -7.14 12.52 18.76
CA THR A 275 -6.85 11.39 17.87
C THR A 275 -7.09 10.07 18.59
N ASP A 276 -8.10 9.32 18.14
CA ASP A 276 -8.45 7.98 18.65
C ASP A 276 -7.36 6.95 18.37
N GLY A 277 -7.25 5.93 19.26
CA GLY A 277 -6.43 4.74 19.02
C GLY A 277 -4.92 5.03 18.97
N ARG A 278 -4.43 5.91 19.87
CA ARG A 278 -2.98 6.12 20.09
C ARG A 278 -2.32 4.89 20.71
N TYR A 279 -3.08 4.07 21.38
CA TYR A 279 -2.71 2.78 21.94
C TYR A 279 -3.90 1.83 21.84
N TYR A 280 -3.67 0.55 22.13
CA TYR A 280 -4.70 -0.47 22.25
C TYR A 280 -4.26 -1.56 23.23
N THR A 281 -5.22 -2.23 23.83
CA THR A 281 -4.99 -3.41 24.68
C THR A 281 -5.07 -4.66 23.79
N ARG A 282 -4.03 -5.50 23.80
CA ARG A 282 -4.01 -6.78 23.11
C ARG A 282 -4.26 -7.90 24.10
N LEU A 283 -5.23 -8.74 23.81
CA LEU A 283 -5.50 -10.00 24.50
C LEU A 283 -5.00 -11.13 23.62
N VAL A 284 -4.02 -11.87 24.13
CA VAL A 284 -3.42 -13.02 23.42
C VAL A 284 -3.83 -14.30 24.13
N TYR A 285 -4.54 -15.18 23.43
CA TYR A 285 -5.00 -16.46 23.93
C TYR A 285 -4.35 -17.63 23.19
N GLY A 286 -4.47 -18.84 23.77
CA GLY A 286 -3.90 -20.06 23.18
C GLY A 286 -2.47 -20.33 23.59
N CYS A 287 -1.98 -19.64 24.63
CA CYS A 287 -0.78 -20.02 25.37
C CYS A 287 -1.11 -21.19 26.31
N MET A 288 -1.62 -22.29 25.80
CA MET A 288 -1.71 -23.50 26.65
C MET A 288 -0.30 -24.03 26.81
N GLU A 289 0.31 -23.85 27.98
CA GLU A 289 1.29 -24.79 28.47
C GLU A 289 0.56 -26.13 28.56
N PHE A 290 0.98 -27.09 27.75
CA PHE A 290 0.44 -28.44 27.83
C PHE A 290 0.66 -28.91 29.27
N PRO A 291 -0.38 -29.41 29.97
CA PRO A 291 -0.16 -30.00 31.27
C PRO A 291 0.95 -31.06 31.13
N GLU A 292 2.00 -30.93 31.93
CA GLU A 292 3.17 -31.84 31.90
C GLU A 292 2.79 -33.35 32.03
N ASN A 293 1.54 -33.64 32.33
CA ASN A 293 0.99 -34.99 32.55
C ASN A 293 0.27 -35.62 31.35
N LEU A 294 0.33 -35.01 30.14
CA LEU A 294 -0.20 -35.66 28.93
C LEU A 294 0.90 -36.54 28.28
N ASP A 295 1.23 -37.64 28.97
CA ASP A 295 2.15 -38.68 28.47
C ASP A 295 1.59 -39.47 27.27
N ASN A 296 0.51 -39.03 26.67
CA ASN A 296 -0.14 -39.69 25.56
C ASN A 296 0.06 -38.92 24.27
N GLU A 297 0.86 -39.48 23.36
CA GLU A 297 1.11 -38.90 22.03
C GLU A 297 -0.19 -38.59 21.26
N ILE A 298 -1.24 -39.38 21.47
CA ILE A 298 -2.57 -39.17 20.89
C ILE A 298 -3.20 -37.88 21.44
N GLY A 299 -3.06 -37.60 22.74
CA GLY A 299 -3.54 -36.37 23.36
C GLY A 299 -2.82 -35.14 22.81
N LYS A 300 -1.51 -35.21 22.59
CA LYS A 300 -0.71 -34.13 21.95
C LYS A 300 -1.16 -33.87 20.53
N VAL A 301 -1.39 -34.91 19.74
CA VAL A 301 -1.88 -34.79 18.36
C VAL A 301 -3.28 -34.18 18.32
N ILE A 302 -4.20 -34.61 19.17
CA ILE A 302 -5.57 -34.08 19.27
C ILE A 302 -5.54 -32.60 19.70
N CYS A 303 -4.75 -32.24 20.71
CA CYS A 303 -4.59 -30.85 21.14
C CYS A 303 -3.96 -29.99 20.06
N THR A 304 -2.93 -30.46 19.37
CA THR A 304 -2.31 -29.75 18.24
C THR A 304 -3.31 -29.52 17.10
N ILE A 305 -4.12 -30.51 16.76
CA ILE A 305 -5.18 -30.41 15.74
C ILE A 305 -6.26 -29.40 16.17
N LEU A 306 -6.68 -29.40 17.42
CA LEU A 306 -7.69 -28.50 17.96
C LEU A 306 -7.19 -27.05 18.02
N ILE A 307 -5.94 -26.84 18.39
CA ILE A 307 -5.32 -25.50 18.49
C ILE A 307 -5.03 -24.91 17.11
N SER A 308 -4.67 -25.75 16.13
CA SER A 308 -4.39 -25.32 14.75
C SER A 308 -5.65 -25.11 13.90
N ASN A 309 -6.84 -25.40 14.42
CA ASN A 309 -8.08 -25.26 13.67
C ASN A 309 -8.59 -23.82 13.73
N ALA A 310 -8.64 -23.12 12.59
CA ALA A 310 -9.13 -21.75 12.47
C ALA A 310 -10.54 -21.55 13.05
N HIS A 311 -11.39 -22.58 13.03
CA HIS A 311 -12.72 -22.54 13.65
C HIS A 311 -12.64 -22.43 15.17
N PHE A 312 -11.69 -23.12 15.81
CA PHE A 312 -11.49 -23.08 17.26
C PHE A 312 -10.96 -21.69 17.69
N GLU A 313 -10.03 -21.12 16.94
CA GLU A 313 -9.53 -19.76 17.21
C GLU A 313 -10.64 -18.72 17.16
N LYS A 314 -11.51 -18.78 16.15
CA LYS A 314 -12.68 -17.89 16.06
C LYS A 314 -13.61 -18.05 17.25
N THR A 315 -13.94 -19.28 17.61
CA THR A 315 -14.84 -19.59 18.75
C THR A 315 -14.26 -19.06 20.06
N SER A 316 -12.96 -19.20 20.28
CA SER A 316 -12.27 -18.67 21.46
C SER A 316 -12.28 -17.15 21.50
N ALA A 317 -12.02 -16.48 20.37
CA ALA A 317 -12.08 -15.01 20.27
C ALA A 317 -13.49 -14.48 20.57
N LEU A 318 -14.51 -15.13 20.03
CA LEU A 318 -15.92 -14.79 20.30
C LEU A 318 -16.33 -15.07 21.74
N GLY A 319 -15.80 -16.13 22.36
CA GLY A 319 -16.01 -16.43 23.78
C GLY A 319 -15.42 -15.36 24.69
N ILE A 320 -14.19 -14.90 24.40
CA ILE A 320 -13.58 -13.77 25.12
C ILE A 320 -14.40 -12.48 24.92
N TYR A 321 -14.77 -12.18 23.68
CA TYR A 321 -15.60 -11.03 23.37
C TYR A 321 -16.93 -11.04 24.13
N ALA A 322 -17.62 -12.18 24.21
CA ALA A 322 -18.86 -12.32 24.96
C ALA A 322 -18.66 -12.02 26.46
N GLN A 323 -17.61 -12.60 27.09
CA GLN A 323 -17.28 -12.34 28.51
C GLN A 323 -17.02 -10.82 28.76
N LEU A 324 -16.33 -10.15 27.83
CA LEU A 324 -16.04 -8.73 27.95
C LEU A 324 -17.32 -7.88 27.83
N THR A 325 -18.22 -8.21 26.91
CA THR A 325 -19.47 -7.46 26.68
C THR A 325 -20.55 -7.71 27.74
N ASP A 326 -20.43 -8.76 28.54
CA ASP A 326 -21.27 -8.96 29.74
C ASP A 326 -20.98 -7.90 30.82
N VAL A 327 -19.76 -7.34 30.84
CA VAL A 327 -19.32 -6.36 31.85
C VAL A 327 -19.15 -4.96 31.27
N PHE A 328 -18.56 -4.83 30.11
CA PHE A 328 -18.29 -3.55 29.45
C PHE A 328 -19.31 -3.29 28.35
N LYS A 329 -19.72 -2.01 28.19
CA LYS A 329 -20.51 -1.61 27.02
C LYS A 329 -19.61 -1.48 25.79
N GLU A 330 -20.02 -2.10 24.70
CA GLU A 330 -19.34 -1.94 23.41
C GLU A 330 -19.82 -0.65 22.71
N ARG A 331 -18.91 -0.01 21.97
CA ARG A 331 -19.26 1.10 21.09
C ARG A 331 -19.96 0.56 19.84
N PRO A 332 -21.21 0.98 19.53
CA PRO A 332 -21.92 0.50 18.35
C PRO A 332 -21.11 0.71 17.06
N GLY A 333 -21.01 -0.37 16.25
CA GLY A 333 -20.28 -0.35 14.99
C GLY A 333 -18.75 -0.36 15.11
N SER A 334 -18.19 -0.62 16.30
CA SER A 334 -16.74 -0.69 16.50
C SER A 334 -16.13 -2.06 16.29
N VAL A 335 -16.95 -3.10 16.18
CA VAL A 335 -16.50 -4.47 15.98
C VAL A 335 -15.92 -4.62 14.57
N ALA A 336 -14.68 -5.13 14.48
CA ALA A 336 -14.05 -5.51 13.23
C ALA A 336 -13.48 -6.93 13.32
N ASN A 337 -14.09 -7.86 12.60
CA ASN A 337 -13.69 -9.26 12.57
C ASN A 337 -12.71 -9.51 11.42
N TYR A 338 -11.41 -9.42 11.71
CA TYR A 338 -10.33 -9.78 10.78
C TYR A 338 -9.93 -11.25 10.86
N ILE A 339 -10.60 -12.08 11.67
CA ILE A 339 -10.40 -13.53 11.69
C ILE A 339 -11.06 -14.15 10.46
N ASP A 340 -12.33 -13.79 10.20
CA ASP A 340 -13.09 -14.26 9.04
C ASP A 340 -12.68 -13.54 7.74
N ASN A 341 -12.33 -12.28 7.86
CA ASN A 341 -11.95 -11.43 6.74
C ASN A 341 -10.56 -10.83 7.00
N PRO A 342 -9.47 -11.62 6.84
CA PRO A 342 -8.11 -11.14 7.04
C PRO A 342 -7.81 -9.91 6.18
N LYS A 343 -6.90 -9.06 6.64
CA LYS A 343 -6.33 -8.05 5.76
C LYS A 343 -5.47 -8.73 4.69
N GLU A 344 -5.22 -8.05 3.57
CA GLU A 344 -4.42 -8.63 2.47
C GLU A 344 -3.02 -9.07 2.88
N ASN A 345 -2.44 -8.39 3.86
CA ASN A 345 -1.14 -8.76 4.41
C ASN A 345 -1.21 -9.94 5.40
N GLY A 346 -2.32 -10.68 5.43
CA GLY A 346 -2.53 -11.83 6.31
C GLY A 346 -2.83 -11.46 7.77
N TYR A 347 -2.99 -10.18 8.11
CA TYR A 347 -3.32 -9.77 9.47
C TYR A 347 -4.69 -10.28 9.92
N GLN A 348 -4.70 -11.00 11.02
CA GLN A 348 -5.90 -11.54 11.67
C GLN A 348 -5.98 -11.05 13.11
N SER A 349 -7.17 -10.65 13.55
CA SER A 349 -7.50 -10.27 14.93
C SER A 349 -8.99 -9.94 15.01
N PHE A 350 -9.56 -9.96 16.20
CA PHE A 350 -10.90 -9.43 16.45
C PHE A 350 -10.78 -8.12 17.25
N HIS A 351 -11.32 -7.04 16.72
CA HIS A 351 -11.23 -5.72 17.33
C HIS A 351 -12.57 -5.28 17.88
N VAL A 352 -12.56 -4.62 19.03
CA VAL A 352 -13.73 -4.01 19.65
C VAL A 352 -13.32 -2.77 20.44
N LYS A 353 -14.21 -1.79 20.60
CA LYS A 353 -14.02 -0.67 21.54
C LYS A 353 -14.98 -0.83 22.71
N LEU A 354 -14.44 -0.85 23.91
CA LEU A 354 -15.14 -1.05 25.17
C LEU A 354 -15.13 0.23 26.01
N LEU A 355 -16.24 0.56 26.67
CA LEU A 355 -16.34 1.70 27.56
C LEU A 355 -15.76 1.36 28.93
N SER A 356 -14.65 2.00 29.28
CA SER A 356 -14.05 1.86 30.61
C SER A 356 -14.89 2.58 31.69
N ASP A 357 -14.67 2.23 32.96
CA ASP A 357 -15.37 2.87 34.12
C ASP A 357 -15.09 4.37 34.21
N GLN A 358 -14.07 4.87 33.55
CA GLN A 358 -13.73 6.29 33.48
C GLN A 358 -14.37 7.00 32.27
N GLY A 359 -15.31 6.34 31.57
CA GLY A 359 -16.04 6.90 30.44
C GLY A 359 -15.22 7.03 29.14
N MET A 360 -14.11 6.32 29.02
CA MET A 360 -13.26 6.33 27.82
C MET A 360 -13.46 5.06 26.99
N TRP A 361 -13.40 5.21 25.67
CA TRP A 361 -13.44 4.09 24.73
C TRP A 361 -12.06 3.49 24.56
N GLU A 362 -11.85 2.30 25.14
CA GLU A 362 -10.60 1.54 25.03
C GLU A 362 -10.69 0.58 23.85
N GLU A 363 -9.69 0.64 22.95
CA GLU A 363 -9.59 -0.27 21.81
C GLU A 363 -8.95 -1.58 22.28
N VAL A 364 -9.63 -2.71 22.06
CA VAL A 364 -9.20 -4.04 22.45
C VAL A 364 -9.05 -4.93 21.22
N HIS A 365 -7.90 -5.58 21.07
CA HIS A 365 -7.59 -6.54 20.02
C HIS A 365 -7.48 -7.94 20.62
N ILE A 366 -8.30 -8.87 20.17
CA ILE A 366 -8.32 -10.27 20.61
C ILE A 366 -7.66 -11.11 19.53
N SER A 367 -6.55 -11.76 19.84
CA SER A 367 -5.74 -12.52 18.88
C SER A 367 -5.24 -13.82 19.50
N SER A 368 -5.10 -14.88 18.72
CA SER A 368 -4.36 -16.06 19.15
C SER A 368 -2.85 -15.81 19.09
N GLU A 369 -2.08 -16.66 19.78
CA GLU A 369 -0.61 -16.66 19.69
C GLU A 369 -0.15 -16.82 18.23
N ARG A 370 -0.80 -17.72 17.46
CA ARG A 370 -0.54 -17.89 16.03
C ARG A 370 -0.78 -16.60 15.24
N MET A 371 -1.91 -15.90 15.49
CA MET A 371 -2.23 -14.64 14.78
C MET A 371 -1.21 -13.54 15.08
N VAL A 372 -0.75 -13.46 16.34
CA VAL A 372 0.31 -12.51 16.73
C VAL A 372 1.62 -12.85 16.02
N ARG A 373 2.00 -14.13 16.02
CA ARG A 373 3.21 -14.61 15.32
C ARG A 373 3.10 -14.36 13.81
N ALA A 374 1.96 -14.68 13.18
CA ALA A 374 1.72 -14.43 11.76
C ALA A 374 1.81 -12.93 11.42
N SER A 375 1.30 -12.04 12.27
CA SER A 375 1.42 -10.59 12.06
C SER A 375 2.85 -10.05 12.21
N ARG A 376 3.72 -10.76 12.97
CA ARG A 376 5.14 -10.43 13.13
C ARG A 376 5.98 -10.94 11.97
N LEU A 377 5.79 -12.21 11.62
CA LEU A 377 6.62 -12.91 10.64
C LEU A 377 6.11 -12.76 9.19
N GLY A 378 4.84 -12.39 8.99
CA GLY A 378 4.25 -12.25 7.67
C GLY A 378 4.51 -13.48 6.79
N CYS A 379 5.06 -13.25 5.60
CA CYS A 379 5.41 -14.32 4.65
C CYS A 379 6.56 -15.24 5.11
N ALA A 380 7.26 -14.92 6.21
CA ALA A 380 8.27 -15.78 6.83
C ALA A 380 7.64 -16.83 7.77
N ALA A 381 6.39 -16.65 8.22
CA ALA A 381 5.64 -17.68 8.93
C ALA A 381 5.45 -18.92 8.05
N GLU A 382 5.32 -20.11 8.66
CA GLU A 382 5.31 -21.39 7.95
C GLU A 382 4.45 -21.40 6.68
N ARG A 383 5.03 -21.96 5.60
CA ARG A 383 4.50 -22.03 4.22
C ARG A 383 3.19 -22.81 4.05
N THR A 384 2.62 -23.34 5.12
CA THR A 384 1.41 -24.18 5.10
C THR A 384 0.10 -23.41 4.99
N GLU A 385 0.13 -22.07 5.06
CA GLU A 385 -1.08 -21.28 4.89
C GLU A 385 -1.34 -20.99 3.40
N GLU A 386 -2.36 -21.61 2.86
CA GLU A 386 -2.88 -21.47 1.49
C GLU A 386 -3.07 -20.00 1.07
N ASN A 387 -3.42 -19.13 2.03
CA ASN A 387 -3.60 -17.70 1.82
C ASN A 387 -2.30 -16.94 1.52
N VAL A 388 -1.18 -17.30 2.14
CA VAL A 388 0.13 -16.66 1.91
C VAL A 388 0.68 -17.06 0.56
N SER A 389 0.52 -18.33 0.16
CA SER A 389 0.94 -18.83 -1.14
C SER A 389 0.14 -18.19 -2.28
N GLN A 390 -1.19 -18.08 -2.15
CA GLN A 390 -2.04 -17.40 -3.12
C GLN A 390 -1.71 -15.91 -3.22
N TRP A 391 -1.39 -15.27 -2.10
CA TRP A 391 -0.98 -13.88 -2.09
C TRP A 391 0.37 -13.68 -2.78
N LEU A 392 1.37 -14.54 -2.51
CA LEU A 392 2.66 -14.49 -3.18
C LEU A 392 2.53 -14.70 -4.70
N GLU A 393 1.68 -15.60 -5.14
CA GLU A 393 1.39 -15.81 -6.56
C GLU A 393 0.74 -14.58 -7.20
N LYS A 394 -0.23 -13.98 -6.52
CA LYS A 394 -0.88 -12.75 -6.97
C LYS A 394 0.11 -11.57 -7.03
N PHE A 395 0.98 -11.45 -6.02
CA PHE A 395 2.04 -10.45 -6.01
C PHE A 395 3.05 -10.66 -7.15
N LYS A 396 3.46 -11.92 -7.42
CA LYS A 396 4.30 -12.28 -8.57
C LYS A 396 3.62 -11.88 -9.89
N SER A 397 2.33 -12.17 -10.05
CA SER A 397 1.56 -11.80 -11.25
C SER A 397 1.54 -10.28 -11.47
N VAL A 398 1.27 -9.50 -10.42
CA VAL A 398 1.29 -8.03 -10.50
C VAL A 398 2.68 -7.51 -10.90
N LEU A 399 3.75 -8.06 -10.30
CA LEU A 399 5.11 -7.67 -10.65
C LEU A 399 5.48 -8.05 -12.08
N GLN A 400 5.05 -9.21 -12.57
CA GLN A 400 5.27 -9.65 -13.94
C GLN A 400 4.56 -8.73 -14.93
N ASP A 401 3.30 -8.37 -14.67
CA ASP A 401 2.53 -7.47 -15.50
C ASP A 401 3.16 -6.06 -15.56
N VAL A 402 3.64 -5.55 -14.43
CA VAL A 402 4.31 -4.25 -14.34
C VAL A 402 5.69 -4.29 -15.02
N ALA A 403 6.45 -5.39 -14.87
CA ALA A 403 7.79 -5.53 -15.47
C ALA A 403 7.77 -5.60 -17.00
N PHE A 404 6.71 -6.19 -17.60
CA PHE A 404 6.65 -6.42 -19.04
C PHE A 404 6.20 -5.21 -19.87
N HIS A 405 5.53 -4.19 -19.28
CA HIS A 405 4.75 -3.22 -20.06
C HIS A 405 5.04 -1.74 -19.79
N SER A 406 5.95 -1.36 -18.90
CA SER A 406 6.10 0.04 -18.52
C SER A 406 7.44 0.67 -18.89
N LYS A 407 7.37 1.91 -19.39
CA LYS A 407 8.48 2.88 -19.36
C LYS A 407 8.76 3.19 -17.88
N ASP A 408 10.01 3.46 -17.51
CA ASP A 408 10.54 3.38 -16.15
C ASP A 408 9.84 4.20 -15.05
N MET A 409 9.28 5.38 -15.36
CA MET A 409 8.50 6.15 -14.36
C MET A 409 7.16 5.52 -14.07
N ASP A 410 6.46 5.02 -15.09
CA ASP A 410 5.18 4.31 -14.93
C ASP A 410 5.34 3.00 -14.15
N TYR A 411 6.52 2.35 -14.25
CA TYR A 411 6.81 1.13 -13.49
C TYR A 411 6.86 1.37 -11.98
N MET A 412 7.60 2.38 -11.54
CA MET A 412 7.74 2.68 -10.11
C MET A 412 6.45 3.21 -9.52
N ASP A 413 5.73 4.06 -10.25
CA ASP A 413 4.42 4.58 -9.82
C ASP A 413 3.37 3.45 -9.74
N GLY A 414 3.38 2.51 -10.70
CA GLY A 414 2.52 1.32 -10.65
C GLY A 414 2.83 0.39 -9.48
N VAL A 415 4.11 0.13 -9.21
CA VAL A 415 4.56 -0.67 -8.06
C VAL A 415 4.20 0.03 -6.75
N THR A 416 4.48 1.33 -6.64
CA THR A 416 4.21 2.11 -5.44
C THR A 416 2.70 2.21 -5.18
N ALA A 417 1.89 2.47 -6.19
CA ALA A 417 0.43 2.47 -6.07
C ALA A 417 -0.10 1.11 -5.57
N SER A 418 0.50 -0.01 -6.02
CA SER A 418 0.12 -1.34 -5.55
C SER A 418 0.54 -1.64 -4.11
N PHE A 419 1.53 -0.93 -3.55
CA PHE A 419 2.02 -1.14 -2.19
C PHE A 419 1.34 -0.28 -1.12
N TYR A 420 0.82 0.91 -1.50
CA TYR A 420 0.31 1.90 -0.55
C TYR A 420 -1.16 1.74 -0.18
N ASN A 421 -1.94 0.94 -0.90
CA ASN A 421 -3.36 0.86 -0.63
C ASN A 421 -3.68 -0.14 0.48
N ASP A 422 -4.44 0.32 1.48
CA ASP A 422 -5.20 -0.56 2.36
C ASP A 422 -6.23 -1.28 1.47
N ASP A 423 -6.04 -2.55 1.27
CA ASP A 423 -6.89 -3.31 0.38
C ASP A 423 -8.20 -3.75 1.04
N ILE A 424 -9.23 -3.88 0.23
CA ILE A 424 -10.56 -4.32 0.65
C ILE A 424 -10.87 -5.67 -0.01
N MET A 425 -11.50 -6.58 0.73
CA MET A 425 -12.07 -7.80 0.16
C MET A 425 -13.54 -7.54 -0.17
N VAL A 426 -13.91 -7.76 -1.42
CA VAL A 426 -15.29 -7.71 -1.94
C VAL A 426 -15.65 -9.05 -2.55
N PHE A 427 -16.94 -9.36 -2.64
CA PHE A 427 -17.40 -10.68 -3.02
C PHE A 427 -18.22 -10.64 -4.32
N THR A 428 -18.10 -11.68 -5.13
CA THR A 428 -19.06 -11.94 -6.21
C THR A 428 -20.35 -12.53 -5.62
N PRO A 429 -21.50 -12.51 -6.33
CA PRO A 429 -22.73 -13.15 -5.88
C PRO A 429 -22.58 -14.66 -5.60
N LYS A 430 -21.57 -15.30 -6.17
CA LYS A 430 -21.23 -16.72 -5.92
C LYS A 430 -20.32 -16.93 -4.71
N GLY A 431 -20.03 -15.87 -3.93
CA GLY A 431 -19.19 -15.93 -2.73
C GLY A 431 -17.69 -15.96 -2.98
N LYS A 432 -17.21 -15.78 -4.23
CA LYS A 432 -15.77 -15.67 -4.51
C LYS A 432 -15.27 -14.30 -4.03
N GLY A 433 -14.29 -14.29 -3.12
CA GLY A 433 -13.60 -13.07 -2.68
C GLY A 433 -12.67 -12.53 -3.75
N ILE A 434 -12.70 -11.22 -3.97
CA ILE A 434 -11.79 -10.46 -4.83
C ILE A 434 -11.21 -9.34 -4.01
N ILE A 435 -9.90 -9.20 -4.10
CA ILE A 435 -9.14 -8.22 -3.33
C ILE A 435 -8.85 -7.02 -4.21
N LEU A 436 -9.18 -5.82 -3.71
CA LEU A 436 -9.02 -4.56 -4.42
C LEU A 436 -8.39 -3.52 -3.49
N PRO A 437 -7.65 -2.54 -4.02
CA PRO A 437 -7.17 -1.42 -3.22
C PRO A 437 -8.34 -0.62 -2.62
N LYS A 438 -8.15 -0.10 -1.42
CA LYS A 438 -9.12 0.79 -0.77
C LYS A 438 -9.35 2.03 -1.65
N GLY A 439 -10.61 2.34 -1.91
CA GLY A 439 -11.02 3.37 -2.84
C GLY A 439 -11.23 2.88 -4.26
N ALA A 440 -10.99 1.58 -4.55
CA ALA A 440 -11.33 0.98 -5.83
C ALA A 440 -12.83 1.04 -6.10
N THR A 441 -13.17 1.15 -7.37
CA THR A 441 -14.54 1.26 -7.84
C THR A 441 -15.09 -0.08 -8.33
N ALA A 442 -16.39 -0.16 -8.60
CA ALA A 442 -16.98 -1.32 -9.21
C ALA A 442 -16.42 -1.59 -10.61
N LEU A 443 -15.86 -0.58 -11.27
CA LEU A 443 -15.15 -0.71 -12.54
C LEU A 443 -13.81 -1.45 -12.35
N ASP A 444 -13.04 -1.14 -11.31
CA ASP A 444 -11.84 -1.90 -10.94
C ASP A 444 -12.18 -3.37 -10.71
N PHE A 445 -13.27 -3.63 -9.99
CA PHE A 445 -13.77 -4.98 -9.75
C PHE A 445 -14.14 -5.71 -11.07
N ALA A 446 -14.79 -5.03 -11.99
CA ALA A 446 -15.18 -5.58 -13.30
C ALA A 446 -13.94 -6.03 -14.10
N TYR A 447 -12.90 -5.19 -14.17
CA TYR A 447 -11.63 -5.53 -14.82
C TYR A 447 -10.87 -6.63 -14.09
N GLU A 448 -11.00 -6.72 -12.77
CA GLU A 448 -10.34 -7.79 -12.00
C GLU A 448 -10.98 -9.16 -12.28
N ILE A 449 -12.31 -9.23 -12.48
CA ILE A 449 -12.96 -10.46 -12.88
C ILE A 449 -12.50 -10.88 -14.28
N HIS A 450 -12.70 -10.02 -15.28
CA HIS A 450 -12.31 -10.27 -16.65
C HIS A 450 -12.29 -8.97 -17.48
N SER A 451 -11.31 -8.81 -18.38
CA SER A 451 -11.18 -7.61 -19.21
C SER A 451 -12.43 -7.29 -20.05
N LYS A 452 -13.10 -8.32 -20.61
CA LYS A 452 -14.34 -8.12 -21.34
C LYS A 452 -15.49 -7.60 -20.46
N ILE A 453 -15.58 -8.06 -19.21
CA ILE A 453 -16.59 -7.56 -18.26
C ILE A 453 -16.31 -6.09 -17.96
N GLY A 454 -15.05 -5.73 -17.77
CA GLY A 454 -14.64 -4.33 -17.56
C GLY A 454 -14.93 -3.44 -18.77
N GLN A 455 -14.67 -3.92 -19.99
CA GLN A 455 -14.91 -3.16 -21.24
C GLN A 455 -16.38 -2.88 -21.50
N HIS A 456 -17.25 -3.82 -21.18
CA HIS A 456 -18.70 -3.77 -21.47
C HIS A 456 -19.55 -3.48 -20.23
N ALA A 457 -18.96 -2.96 -19.14
CA ALA A 457 -19.66 -2.67 -17.90
C ALA A 457 -20.60 -1.47 -18.05
N VAL A 458 -21.86 -1.62 -17.65
CA VAL A 458 -22.87 -0.56 -17.75
C VAL A 458 -23.29 -0.10 -16.36
N TYR A 459 -23.56 -1.03 -15.46
CA TYR A 459 -23.97 -0.75 -14.08
C TYR A 459 -23.40 -1.78 -13.12
N ALA A 460 -23.42 -1.45 -11.83
CA ALA A 460 -23.11 -2.38 -10.77
C ALA A 460 -24.32 -2.57 -9.83
N ARG A 461 -24.49 -3.78 -9.30
CA ARG A 461 -25.37 -4.02 -8.14
C ARG A 461 -24.48 -4.27 -6.93
N ILE A 462 -24.49 -3.33 -5.98
CA ILE A 462 -23.71 -3.42 -4.75
C ILE A 462 -24.68 -3.72 -3.61
N ASN A 463 -24.51 -4.89 -2.97
CA ASN A 463 -25.41 -5.38 -1.93
C ASN A 463 -26.89 -5.37 -2.38
N GLY A 464 -27.13 -5.74 -3.67
CA GLY A 464 -28.46 -5.76 -4.28
C GLY A 464 -28.99 -4.41 -4.77
N LYS A 465 -28.31 -3.29 -4.51
CA LYS A 465 -28.72 -1.95 -4.97
C LYS A 465 -28.05 -1.59 -6.28
N LEU A 466 -28.82 -1.04 -7.21
CA LEU A 466 -28.32 -0.54 -8.49
C LEU A 466 -27.49 0.72 -8.28
N MET A 467 -26.25 0.71 -8.76
CA MET A 467 -25.25 1.77 -8.58
C MET A 467 -24.44 1.98 -9.86
N SER A 468 -23.79 3.11 -9.99
CA SER A 468 -22.83 3.38 -11.07
C SER A 468 -21.60 2.47 -10.97
N VAL A 469 -21.01 2.09 -12.10
CA VAL A 469 -19.71 1.38 -12.16
C VAL A 469 -18.56 2.20 -11.54
N LYS A 470 -18.72 3.54 -11.45
CA LYS A 470 -17.77 4.45 -10.82
C LYS A 470 -17.89 4.51 -9.29
N THR A 471 -18.83 3.76 -8.68
CA THR A 471 -19.05 3.76 -7.23
C THR A 471 -17.89 3.10 -6.51
N VAL A 472 -17.37 3.79 -5.49
CA VAL A 472 -16.29 3.27 -4.62
C VAL A 472 -16.83 2.12 -3.77
N LEU A 473 -16.08 1.04 -3.72
CA LEU A 473 -16.40 -0.18 -3.00
C LEU A 473 -15.86 -0.16 -1.57
N HIS A 474 -16.55 -0.88 -0.70
CA HIS A 474 -16.17 -1.05 0.70
C HIS A 474 -15.93 -2.53 1.03
N ARG A 475 -15.17 -2.79 2.07
CA ARG A 475 -14.90 -4.14 2.53
C ARG A 475 -16.21 -4.88 2.84
N GLY A 476 -16.34 -6.09 2.31
CA GLY A 476 -17.49 -6.95 2.51
C GLY A 476 -18.63 -6.74 1.50
N ASP A 477 -18.51 -5.78 0.59
CA ASP A 477 -19.53 -5.58 -0.45
C ASP A 477 -19.65 -6.81 -1.35
N CYS A 478 -20.91 -7.17 -1.67
CA CYS A 478 -21.22 -8.14 -2.69
C CYS A 478 -21.57 -7.41 -3.99
N VAL A 479 -20.75 -7.64 -5.03
CA VAL A 479 -20.79 -6.84 -6.27
C VAL A 479 -21.10 -7.72 -7.47
N GLU A 480 -22.13 -7.32 -8.23
CA GLU A 480 -22.51 -7.88 -9.52
C GLU A 480 -22.38 -6.79 -10.58
N ILE A 481 -21.76 -7.12 -11.71
CA ILE A 481 -21.59 -6.19 -12.84
C ILE A 481 -22.57 -6.56 -13.94
N GLY A 482 -23.39 -5.61 -14.35
CA GLY A 482 -24.19 -5.70 -15.55
C GLY A 482 -23.40 -5.21 -16.76
N THR A 483 -23.45 -5.99 -17.84
CA THR A 483 -22.71 -5.73 -19.09
C THR A 483 -23.66 -5.64 -20.27
N ASP A 484 -23.28 -4.85 -21.27
CA ASP A 484 -23.90 -4.75 -22.56
C ASP A 484 -22.83 -4.87 -23.64
N GLU A 485 -23.02 -5.75 -24.62
CA GLU A 485 -22.02 -6.00 -25.68
C GLU A 485 -21.80 -4.76 -26.58
N ASP A 486 -22.78 -3.87 -26.69
CA ASP A 486 -22.67 -2.63 -27.44
C ASP A 486 -22.07 -1.48 -26.63
N SER A 487 -21.87 -1.66 -25.33
CA SER A 487 -21.23 -0.66 -24.48
C SER A 487 -19.71 -0.64 -24.64
N CYS A 488 -19.13 0.54 -24.63
CA CYS A 488 -17.69 0.78 -24.74
C CYS A 488 -17.18 1.61 -23.55
N PRO A 489 -15.89 1.50 -23.19
CA PRO A 489 -15.29 2.31 -22.14
C PRO A 489 -15.38 3.81 -22.41
N ASP A 490 -15.86 4.56 -21.43
CA ASP A 490 -15.89 6.01 -21.46
C ASP A 490 -14.48 6.60 -21.19
N THR A 491 -14.17 7.76 -21.78
CA THR A 491 -12.85 8.41 -21.66
C THR A 491 -12.50 8.80 -20.23
N ASP A 492 -13.50 9.15 -19.41
CA ASP A 492 -13.31 9.55 -18.01
C ASP A 492 -13.13 8.36 -17.05
N TRP A 493 -13.34 7.11 -17.51
CA TRP A 493 -13.16 5.93 -16.68
C TRP A 493 -11.73 5.80 -16.16
N ILE A 494 -10.75 6.32 -16.90
CA ILE A 494 -9.33 6.29 -16.49
C ILE A 494 -9.08 7.03 -15.18
N ASP A 495 -9.87 8.08 -14.91
CA ASP A 495 -9.74 8.91 -13.71
C ASP A 495 -10.45 8.29 -12.49
N HIS A 496 -11.34 7.33 -12.72
CA HIS A 496 -12.13 6.66 -11.69
C HIS A 496 -11.60 5.29 -11.26
N VAL A 497 -10.58 4.75 -11.94
CA VAL A 497 -9.99 3.46 -11.60
C VAL A 497 -8.66 3.62 -10.86
N LEU A 498 -8.42 2.72 -9.91
CA LEU A 498 -7.19 2.69 -9.12
C LEU A 498 -6.28 1.55 -9.53
N THR A 499 -6.83 0.40 -9.92
CA THR A 499 -6.04 -0.80 -10.21
C THR A 499 -5.21 -0.62 -11.48
N TYR A 500 -3.99 -1.15 -11.44
CA TYR A 500 -3.11 -1.14 -12.61
C TYR A 500 -3.75 -1.88 -13.81
N LYS A 501 -4.42 -3.01 -13.54
CA LYS A 501 -5.09 -3.82 -14.57
C LYS A 501 -6.17 -3.04 -15.32
N ALA A 502 -7.05 -2.32 -14.58
CA ALA A 502 -8.06 -1.47 -15.18
C ALA A 502 -7.44 -0.33 -15.98
N LYS A 503 -6.47 0.39 -15.39
CA LYS A 503 -5.75 1.48 -16.07
C LYS A 503 -5.07 1.02 -17.35
N ARG A 504 -4.42 -0.14 -17.33
CA ARG A 504 -3.75 -0.72 -18.49
C ARG A 504 -4.73 -1.02 -19.62
N HIS A 505 -5.83 -1.72 -19.31
CA HIS A 505 -6.82 -2.07 -20.32
C HIS A 505 -7.50 -0.83 -20.90
N LEU A 506 -7.84 0.15 -20.07
CA LEU A 506 -8.40 1.40 -20.52
C LEU A 506 -7.42 2.19 -21.39
N ARG A 507 -6.16 2.34 -20.99
CA ARG A 507 -5.13 2.99 -21.80
C ARG A 507 -4.92 2.29 -23.13
N SER A 508 -4.84 0.96 -23.14
CA SER A 508 -4.71 0.17 -24.37
C SER A 508 -5.91 0.36 -25.29
N TYR A 509 -7.13 0.34 -24.75
CA TYR A 509 -8.34 0.61 -25.51
C TYR A 509 -8.33 2.04 -26.06
N LEU A 510 -8.08 3.03 -25.21
CA LEU A 510 -8.04 4.44 -25.60
C LEU A 510 -6.93 4.73 -26.60
N SER A 511 -5.76 4.05 -26.54
CA SER A 511 -4.68 4.20 -27.51
C SER A 511 -4.97 3.54 -28.85
N THR A 512 -5.76 2.46 -28.92
CA THR A 512 -6.19 1.87 -30.21
C THR A 512 -7.25 2.70 -30.92
N VAL A 513 -7.95 3.55 -30.18
CA VAL A 513 -9.00 4.43 -30.70
C VAL A 513 -8.47 5.86 -31.01
N SER A 514 -7.33 6.26 -30.40
CA SER A 514 -6.68 7.56 -30.68
C SER A 514 -5.30 7.37 -31.30
N ASP A 515 -5.17 7.73 -32.57
CA ASP A 515 -3.86 7.73 -33.28
C ASP A 515 -2.86 8.79 -32.80
N ILE A 516 -3.22 9.66 -31.84
CA ILE A 516 -2.30 10.68 -31.27
C ILE A 516 -2.71 10.98 -29.81
N GLU A 517 -1.76 10.92 -28.87
CA GLU A 517 -1.91 11.37 -27.47
C GLU A 517 -2.11 12.89 -27.41
N HIS A 518 -3.35 13.35 -27.47
CA HIS A 518 -3.69 14.74 -27.22
C HIS A 518 -4.43 14.87 -25.89
N GLN A 519 -3.93 15.72 -25.01
CA GLN A 519 -4.63 16.12 -23.79
C GLN A 519 -5.48 17.35 -24.09
N ARG A 520 -6.76 17.35 -23.69
CA ARG A 520 -7.62 18.53 -23.84
C ARG A 520 -7.39 19.50 -22.70
N CYS A 521 -7.40 20.78 -23.01
CA CYS A 521 -7.32 21.82 -21.99
C CYS A 521 -8.49 21.74 -21.01
N PRO A 522 -8.24 21.68 -19.69
CA PRO A 522 -9.30 21.59 -18.67
C PRO A 522 -10.16 22.86 -18.55
N ASN A 523 -9.74 23.98 -19.16
CA ASN A 523 -10.47 25.24 -19.06
C ASN A 523 -11.37 25.49 -20.27
N CYS A 524 -11.01 25.03 -21.47
CA CYS A 524 -11.81 25.32 -22.67
C CYS A 524 -12.42 24.09 -23.32
N HIS A 525 -12.08 22.89 -22.86
CA HIS A 525 -12.67 21.60 -23.27
C HIS A 525 -12.96 21.49 -24.77
N PRO A 526 -11.94 21.58 -25.68
CA PRO A 526 -12.19 21.56 -27.11
C PRO A 526 -12.86 20.24 -27.55
N LEU A 527 -13.73 20.32 -28.56
CA LEU A 527 -14.37 19.17 -29.18
C LEU A 527 -13.74 18.89 -30.56
N PRO A 528 -13.84 17.65 -31.08
CA PRO A 528 -13.55 17.36 -32.46
C PRO A 528 -14.37 18.30 -33.39
N GLY A 529 -13.70 18.92 -34.36
CA GLY A 529 -14.31 19.93 -35.22
C GLY A 529 -14.22 21.38 -34.72
N ASP A 530 -13.86 21.61 -33.43
CA ASP A 530 -13.50 22.97 -32.99
C ASP A 530 -12.19 23.43 -33.65
N GLU A 531 -12.04 24.74 -33.87
CA GLU A 531 -10.76 25.31 -34.25
C GLU A 531 -9.79 25.31 -33.08
N VAL A 532 -8.81 24.39 -33.13
CA VAL A 532 -7.85 24.15 -32.04
C VAL A 532 -6.44 24.58 -32.39
N ILE A 533 -5.64 24.78 -31.36
CA ILE A 533 -4.20 24.96 -31.37
C ILE A 533 -3.58 24.00 -30.32
N GLY A 534 -2.49 23.34 -30.71
CA GLY A 534 -1.76 22.43 -29.83
C GLY A 534 -0.52 23.09 -29.24
N PHE A 535 -0.22 22.79 -27.98
CA PHE A 535 1.05 23.14 -27.33
C PHE A 535 1.75 21.87 -26.89
N LYS A 536 3.00 21.71 -27.34
CA LYS A 536 3.84 20.57 -26.97
C LYS A 536 4.56 20.88 -25.66
N ALA A 537 4.36 20.06 -24.64
CA ALA A 537 5.08 20.11 -23.38
C ALA A 537 6.46 19.43 -23.48
N ASP A 538 7.35 19.68 -22.52
CA ASP A 538 8.70 19.10 -22.47
C ASP A 538 8.71 17.58 -22.37
N ASP A 539 7.63 16.97 -21.83
CA ASP A 539 7.40 15.52 -21.75
C ASP A 539 6.92 14.89 -23.07
N GLY A 540 6.78 15.71 -24.13
CA GLY A 540 6.34 15.28 -25.46
C GLY A 540 4.83 15.21 -25.64
N LYS A 541 4.02 15.43 -24.62
CA LYS A 541 2.56 15.49 -24.70
C LYS A 541 2.10 16.76 -25.36
N VAL A 542 0.97 16.69 -26.04
CA VAL A 542 0.37 17.83 -26.71
C VAL A 542 -0.97 18.17 -26.09
N THR A 543 -1.10 19.40 -25.58
CA THR A 543 -2.38 19.90 -25.03
C THR A 543 -3.11 20.70 -26.10
N LEU A 544 -4.37 20.32 -26.36
CA LEU A 544 -5.25 21.01 -27.29
C LEU A 544 -6.05 22.09 -26.59
N HIS A 545 -6.10 23.26 -27.20
CA HIS A 545 -6.90 24.41 -26.77
C HIS A 545 -7.75 24.93 -27.92
N LYS A 546 -8.92 25.51 -27.63
CA LYS A 546 -9.61 26.35 -28.59
C LYS A 546 -8.75 27.60 -28.89
N ARG A 547 -8.77 28.10 -30.12
CA ARG A 547 -7.96 29.27 -30.50
C ARG A 547 -8.23 30.51 -29.68
N ASN A 548 -9.46 30.69 -29.22
CA ASN A 548 -9.89 31.81 -28.38
C ASN A 548 -9.70 31.59 -26.87
N CYS A 549 -9.09 30.45 -26.45
CA CYS A 549 -8.86 30.14 -25.04
C CYS A 549 -7.86 31.14 -24.41
N PRO A 550 -8.20 31.80 -23.30
CA PRO A 550 -7.29 32.73 -22.61
C PRO A 550 -5.94 32.10 -22.23
N THR A 551 -5.97 30.81 -21.84
CA THR A 551 -4.75 30.06 -21.55
C THR A 551 -3.90 29.86 -22.80
N ALA A 552 -4.50 29.53 -23.95
CA ALA A 552 -3.79 29.39 -25.22
C ALA A 552 -3.17 30.72 -25.67
N ILE A 553 -3.91 31.81 -25.55
CA ILE A 553 -3.41 33.17 -25.93
C ILE A 553 -2.18 33.52 -25.06
N ARG A 554 -2.24 33.24 -23.75
CA ARG A 554 -1.12 33.50 -22.84
C ARG A 554 0.07 32.59 -23.16
N MET A 555 -0.14 31.30 -23.40
CA MET A 555 0.93 30.35 -23.76
C MET A 555 1.57 30.71 -25.10
N ALA A 556 0.78 31.13 -26.11
CA ALA A 556 1.29 31.57 -27.41
C ALA A 556 2.21 32.79 -27.28
N SER A 557 1.93 33.68 -26.33
CA SER A 557 2.78 34.85 -26.08
C SER A 557 4.10 34.56 -25.36
N GLN A 558 4.15 33.43 -24.62
CA GLN A 558 5.30 33.07 -23.78
C GLN A 558 6.14 31.93 -24.38
N GLN A 559 5.55 31.02 -25.16
CA GLN A 559 6.14 29.78 -25.65
C GLN A 559 5.81 29.55 -27.14
N GLY A 560 6.03 30.52 -27.97
CA GLY A 560 5.69 30.49 -29.40
C GLY A 560 6.26 29.29 -30.17
N ASP A 561 7.43 28.79 -29.76
CA ASP A 561 8.11 27.66 -30.41
C ASP A 561 7.47 26.29 -30.10
N SER A 562 6.60 26.21 -29.10
CA SER A 562 5.89 24.98 -28.72
C SER A 562 4.56 24.78 -29.45
N ILE A 563 4.18 25.72 -30.32
CA ILE A 563 2.89 25.73 -31.02
C ILE A 563 2.88 24.69 -32.15
N LEU A 564 1.82 23.90 -32.19
CA LEU A 564 1.54 22.93 -33.25
C LEU A 564 0.18 23.19 -33.90
N ALA A 565 0.15 23.21 -35.23
CA ALA A 565 -1.11 23.17 -35.96
C ALA A 565 -1.64 21.75 -35.99
N ILE A 566 -2.78 21.53 -35.36
CA ILE A 566 -3.39 20.20 -35.21
C ILE A 566 -4.83 20.27 -35.73
N ASN A 567 -5.23 19.22 -36.43
CA ASN A 567 -6.63 19.03 -36.83
C ASN A 567 -7.23 17.96 -35.86
N PHE A 568 -8.14 18.38 -34.99
CA PHE A 568 -8.83 17.50 -34.05
C PHE A 568 -10.01 16.87 -34.77
N LYS A 569 -9.79 15.65 -35.28
CA LYS A 569 -10.76 14.92 -36.09
C LYS A 569 -11.85 14.28 -35.25
N GLU A 570 -13.03 14.16 -35.81
CA GLU A 570 -14.15 13.41 -35.25
C GLU A 570 -13.82 11.91 -35.17
N ASN A 571 -14.27 11.29 -34.09
CA ASN A 571 -14.17 9.86 -33.88
C ASN A 571 -15.51 9.37 -33.30
N GLU A 572 -16.20 8.49 -34.01
CA GLU A 572 -17.52 7.98 -33.65
C GLU A 572 -17.56 7.16 -32.35
N HIS A 573 -16.39 6.79 -31.82
CA HIS A 573 -16.29 5.99 -30.58
C HIS A 573 -16.11 6.82 -29.32
N PHE A 574 -15.94 8.15 -29.40
CA PHE A 574 -15.76 8.99 -28.23
C PHE A 574 -16.92 9.96 -28.05
N LEU A 575 -17.44 9.95 -26.81
CA LEU A 575 -18.42 10.91 -26.32
C LEU A 575 -17.74 11.95 -25.42
N TYR A 576 -17.99 13.21 -25.68
CA TYR A 576 -17.42 14.33 -24.97
C TYR A 576 -18.50 15.04 -24.15
N PRO A 577 -18.35 15.15 -22.82
CA PRO A 577 -19.33 15.84 -21.99
C PRO A 577 -19.38 17.34 -22.34
N VAL A 578 -20.58 17.86 -22.44
CA VAL A 578 -20.87 19.27 -22.71
C VAL A 578 -21.99 19.75 -21.80
N ARG A 579 -21.96 21.04 -21.46
CA ARG A 579 -23.03 21.73 -20.76
C ARG A 579 -23.61 22.78 -21.65
N VAL A 580 -24.93 22.78 -21.77
CA VAL A 580 -25.68 23.80 -22.51
C VAL A 580 -26.57 24.55 -21.53
N GLN A 581 -26.48 25.88 -21.56
CA GLN A 581 -27.36 26.76 -20.81
C GLN A 581 -28.42 27.29 -21.75
N ILE A 582 -29.68 27.16 -21.34
CA ILE A 582 -30.89 27.52 -22.07
C ILE A 582 -31.61 28.59 -21.28
N ARG A 583 -31.95 29.67 -21.92
CA ARG A 583 -32.75 30.77 -21.35
C ARG A 583 -34.02 30.95 -22.15
N GLY A 584 -35.14 31.06 -21.46
CA GLY A 584 -36.43 31.20 -22.14
C GLY A 584 -37.54 31.66 -21.21
N VAL A 585 -38.73 31.83 -21.76
CA VAL A 585 -39.92 32.20 -20.99
C VAL A 585 -40.45 30.94 -20.31
N ASP A 586 -40.60 31.02 -18.95
CA ASP A 586 -41.18 29.93 -18.18
C ASP A 586 -42.66 29.71 -18.57
N ARG A 587 -42.96 28.54 -19.07
CA ARG A 587 -44.26 28.11 -19.49
C ARG A 587 -44.55 26.66 -19.18
N TYR A 588 -45.82 26.28 -19.15
CA TYR A 588 -46.17 24.88 -19.02
C TYR A 588 -45.51 24.05 -20.12
N HIS A 589 -44.98 22.88 -19.76
CA HIS A 589 -44.28 21.91 -20.59
C HIS A 589 -42.95 22.34 -21.20
N LEU A 590 -42.36 23.50 -20.85
CA LEU A 590 -41.04 23.90 -21.37
C LEU A 590 -40.01 22.81 -21.10
N LEU A 591 -39.92 22.34 -19.85
CA LEU A 591 -38.94 21.34 -19.45
C LEU A 591 -39.20 19.99 -20.10
N SER A 592 -40.46 19.57 -20.26
CA SER A 592 -40.84 18.34 -20.99
C SER A 592 -40.42 18.41 -22.46
N ASP A 593 -40.67 19.55 -23.12
CA ASP A 593 -40.28 19.73 -24.51
C ASP A 593 -38.77 19.70 -24.71
N LEU A 594 -37.98 20.26 -23.75
CA LEU A 594 -36.53 20.20 -23.75
C LEU A 594 -36.02 18.76 -23.62
N ILE A 595 -36.56 18.02 -22.63
CA ILE A 595 -36.19 16.62 -22.41
C ILE A 595 -36.53 15.78 -23.63
N GLU A 596 -37.75 15.87 -24.13
CA GLU A 596 -38.19 15.14 -25.35
C GLU A 596 -37.31 15.46 -26.56
N CYS A 597 -36.96 16.72 -26.76
CA CYS A 597 -36.08 17.11 -27.87
C CYS A 597 -34.70 16.43 -27.75
N ILE A 598 -34.09 16.40 -26.54
CA ILE A 598 -32.75 15.86 -26.33
C ILE A 598 -32.77 14.34 -26.37
N THR A 599 -33.76 13.69 -25.71
CA THR A 599 -33.77 12.22 -25.58
C THR A 599 -34.39 11.51 -26.76
N GLU A 600 -35.52 12.00 -27.30
CA GLU A 600 -36.26 11.30 -28.35
C GLU A 600 -35.89 11.78 -29.75
N LYS A 601 -35.63 13.07 -29.97
CA LYS A 601 -35.29 13.57 -31.31
C LYS A 601 -33.80 13.52 -31.63
N LEU A 602 -32.96 13.82 -30.60
CA LEU A 602 -31.52 13.85 -30.77
C LEU A 602 -30.82 12.57 -30.28
N HIS A 603 -31.54 11.66 -29.60
CA HIS A 603 -31.05 10.40 -29.05
C HIS A 603 -29.84 10.59 -28.10
N LEU A 604 -29.78 11.74 -27.38
CA LEU A 604 -28.73 12.07 -26.44
C LEU A 604 -29.19 11.75 -25.01
N SER A 605 -28.29 11.18 -24.20
CA SER A 605 -28.57 10.91 -22.78
C SER A 605 -28.29 12.13 -21.92
N ILE A 606 -29.26 12.53 -21.10
CA ILE A 606 -29.08 13.64 -20.15
C ILE A 606 -28.39 13.12 -18.90
N ASN A 607 -27.20 13.68 -18.59
CA ASN A 607 -26.42 13.31 -17.40
C ASN A 607 -26.81 14.14 -16.17
N LYS A 608 -27.12 15.42 -16.36
CA LYS A 608 -27.53 16.32 -15.30
C LYS A 608 -28.48 17.37 -15.87
N LEU A 609 -29.46 17.74 -15.06
CA LEU A 609 -30.39 18.81 -15.41
C LEU A 609 -30.60 19.66 -14.16
N ALA A 610 -30.44 20.97 -14.28
CA ALA A 610 -30.73 21.95 -13.29
C ALA A 610 -31.58 23.06 -13.92
N THR A 611 -32.61 23.52 -13.24
CA THR A 611 -33.46 24.61 -13.69
C THR A 611 -33.73 25.57 -12.56
N GLU A 612 -33.71 26.86 -12.87
CA GLU A 612 -34.02 27.96 -11.99
C GLU A 612 -34.97 28.91 -12.71
N THR A 613 -36.02 29.39 -12.04
CA THR A 613 -36.95 30.35 -12.61
C THR A 613 -36.95 31.63 -11.78
N ILE A 614 -36.61 32.74 -12.42
CA ILE A 614 -36.63 34.09 -11.79
C ILE A 614 -37.48 34.99 -12.69
N ASP A 615 -38.48 35.61 -12.11
CA ASP A 615 -39.39 36.58 -12.78
C ASP A 615 -39.96 36.07 -14.14
N ARG A 616 -40.42 34.83 -14.18
CA ARG A 616 -40.92 34.12 -15.37
C ARG A 616 -39.86 33.85 -16.46
N ILE A 617 -38.60 34.00 -16.16
CA ILE A 617 -37.49 33.57 -17.04
C ILE A 617 -36.94 32.27 -16.47
N ALA A 618 -37.03 31.21 -17.25
CA ALA A 618 -36.41 29.93 -16.92
C ALA A 618 -34.98 29.89 -17.45
N VAL A 619 -34.04 29.52 -16.57
CA VAL A 619 -32.65 29.21 -16.92
C VAL A 619 -32.43 27.74 -16.66
N CYS A 620 -32.22 26.95 -17.71
CA CYS A 620 -31.98 25.52 -17.62
C CYS A 620 -30.54 25.21 -18.02
N SER A 621 -29.83 24.48 -17.16
CA SER A 621 -28.50 23.94 -17.46
C SER A 621 -28.62 22.43 -17.65
N ILE A 622 -28.21 21.94 -18.82
CA ILE A 622 -28.32 20.52 -19.18
C ILE A 622 -26.95 20.01 -19.59
N ASP A 623 -26.53 18.93 -18.93
CA ASP A 623 -25.30 18.21 -19.23
C ASP A 623 -25.63 16.95 -20.03
N PHE A 624 -25.03 16.78 -21.18
CA PHE A 624 -25.10 15.58 -22.02
C PHE A 624 -23.76 15.37 -22.73
N ALA A 625 -23.63 14.29 -23.52
CA ALA A 625 -22.40 14.00 -24.23
C ALA A 625 -22.61 13.97 -25.74
N VAL A 626 -21.62 14.45 -26.50
CA VAL A 626 -21.63 14.51 -27.97
C VAL A 626 -20.32 13.99 -28.56
N HIS A 627 -20.32 13.55 -29.82
CA HIS A 627 -19.11 13.07 -30.50
C HIS A 627 -18.29 14.22 -31.10
N SER A 628 -18.93 15.35 -31.43
CA SER A 628 -18.27 16.46 -32.13
C SER A 628 -18.94 17.81 -31.89
N ALA A 629 -18.26 18.88 -32.34
CA ALA A 629 -18.81 20.23 -32.34
C ALA A 629 -20.01 20.35 -33.28
N SER A 630 -20.01 19.63 -34.41
CA SER A 630 -21.10 19.63 -35.37
C SER A 630 -22.41 19.02 -34.81
N GLU A 631 -22.29 17.96 -34.02
CA GLU A 631 -23.40 17.35 -33.28
C GLU A 631 -23.98 18.28 -32.23
N LEU A 632 -23.08 18.97 -31.47
CA LEU A 632 -23.48 19.98 -30.49
C LEU A 632 -24.22 21.16 -31.16
N ASP A 633 -23.72 21.65 -32.28
CA ASP A 633 -24.39 22.73 -33.05
C ASP A 633 -25.77 22.33 -33.54
N SER A 634 -25.94 21.07 -33.97
CA SER A 634 -27.22 20.51 -34.36
C SER A 634 -28.17 20.41 -33.16
N ALA A 635 -27.67 20.03 -32.01
CA ALA A 635 -28.43 19.99 -30.76
C ALA A 635 -28.87 21.40 -30.35
N ILE A 636 -27.96 22.37 -30.35
CA ILE A 636 -28.25 23.77 -30.02
C ILE A 636 -29.35 24.33 -30.95
N LYS A 637 -29.25 24.08 -32.28
CA LYS A 637 -30.27 24.50 -33.24
C LYS A 637 -31.67 23.87 -32.96
N SER A 638 -31.67 22.60 -32.64
CA SER A 638 -32.93 21.87 -32.37
C SER A 638 -33.60 22.38 -31.08
N ILE A 639 -32.79 22.65 -30.04
CA ILE A 639 -33.25 23.20 -28.76
C ILE A 639 -33.74 24.63 -28.96
N SER A 640 -33.02 25.47 -29.70
CA SER A 640 -33.40 26.87 -29.99
C SER A 640 -34.72 26.96 -30.78
N ALA A 641 -35.12 25.95 -31.53
CA ALA A 641 -36.38 25.89 -32.26
C ALA A 641 -37.59 25.65 -31.35
N ILE A 642 -37.40 25.33 -30.08
CA ILE A 642 -38.50 25.07 -29.13
C ILE A 642 -39.17 26.39 -28.77
N LYS A 643 -40.49 26.43 -28.90
CA LYS A 643 -41.25 27.65 -28.57
C LYS A 643 -41.03 28.10 -27.16
N GLY A 644 -40.61 29.38 -26.95
CA GLY A 644 -40.34 29.98 -25.66
C GLY A 644 -38.88 29.92 -25.22
N VAL A 645 -38.04 29.23 -25.97
CA VAL A 645 -36.56 29.33 -25.81
C VAL A 645 -36.10 30.57 -26.56
N ASP A 646 -35.30 31.40 -25.86
CA ASP A 646 -34.78 32.65 -26.39
C ASP A 646 -33.28 32.57 -26.72
N GLU A 647 -32.53 31.91 -25.83
CA GLU A 647 -31.08 31.78 -25.96
C GLU A 647 -30.61 30.39 -25.57
N VAL A 648 -29.71 29.83 -26.36
CA VAL A 648 -29.06 28.53 -26.07
C VAL A 648 -27.57 28.66 -26.38
N HIS A 649 -26.72 28.43 -25.40
CA HIS A 649 -25.29 28.47 -25.59
C HIS A 649 -24.54 27.44 -24.76
N ARG A 650 -23.38 27.04 -25.27
CA ARG A 650 -22.47 26.14 -24.57
C ARG A 650 -21.78 26.91 -23.44
N VAL A 651 -21.74 26.33 -22.22
CA VAL A 651 -20.97 26.84 -21.09
C VAL A 651 -19.91 25.85 -20.67
N ASP A 652 -18.86 26.35 -20.04
CA ASP A 652 -17.80 25.49 -19.53
C ASP A 652 -18.29 24.68 -18.33
N ILE A 653 -17.83 23.44 -18.22
CA ILE A 653 -18.15 22.54 -17.11
C ILE A 653 -17.17 22.86 -15.98
N GLU A 654 -17.66 23.41 -14.88
CA GLU A 654 -16.85 23.60 -13.67
C GLU A 654 -16.55 22.27 -12.96
#